data_5b31a0e36195390ade05cece87eb99b1
#
_entry.id   5b31a0e36195390ade05cece87eb99b1
#
_cell.length_a   1.000
_cell.length_b   1.000
_cell.length_c   1.000
_cell.angle_alpha   90.00
_cell.angle_beta   90.00
_cell.angle_gamma   90.00
#
_symmetry.space_group_name_H-M   'P 1'
#
loop_
_entity.id
_entity.type
_entity.pdbx_description
1 polymer ?
#
loop_
_entity_poly.entity_id
_entity_poly.type
_entity_poly.pdbx_seq_one_letter_code
_entity_poly.pdbx_strand_id
1 'polypeptide(L)'
;MDGNPDVHGKTIRETLHRHEQVIVSTYFAECGQLAETLSQSANRVGVSAALAARIDSYSAILPGAQALAPARHDRMPYRVFFGQIGERLKATYEGRPNAYQNPDELLADVGCAADSLLENRGRHAGYFLVRRFMRRVRTFGFHLATLDVTQHAHVHDQVIAQGLGLADWPAMAPEERLRQLRDLLARDQGPTSALDAIGRRSLWVFEAIAQARHKFGGRAIGEYIVSAAQGPEDVLAVLLLARWADITDKRTGESPLDVAPLLECIDSLERAGDILRALCREPAYRRHLAARGNRQMVVIGYSDTNKEGGIAASRWALQVAQVQLLEAAREAGIKVLIFHGRGGTPARGGGRTENLVEAVPDGAIRGVLRLTEQGEVVNQSYGLRPIAMRTLERTFASVALATAHAGEKPPLPPAHAAAMQTIAARSLAAYRELVFGSAGFFDYFRAATPLDVIERMHIGSRPAARAGGDGVRALRAIPWVFAWTQSRHMLPGWFGFGSGLSAALEQHGDDVVAQMVAHWPFFGHLLDDVEAMLGRTDLTIASHYDALAGDALRAQAEVIRREYALTVAHVLRLRGSARLLDSDPTLQRSIKLRNPYIDPMHLMQVDLLQRWRKTGREDRALFGALRATISGIAQGLQATG
;
A
#
# COMPACT_ATOMS: atom_id res chain seq x y z
N MET A 1 -11.70 4.35 5.48
CA MET A 1 -12.39 5.59 5.10
C MET A 1 -12.17 5.78 3.61
N ASP A 2 -11.84 6.94 3.10
CA ASP A 2 -11.51 7.13 1.66
C ASP A 2 -12.55 6.53 0.69
N GLY A 3 -13.81 6.94 0.88
CA GLY A 3 -14.95 6.49 0.08
C GLY A 3 -15.58 5.16 0.49
N ASN A 4 -15.15 4.54 1.59
CA ASN A 4 -15.88 3.43 2.21
C ASN A 4 -16.68 3.95 3.42
N PRO A 5 -18.03 3.99 3.35
CA PRO A 5 -18.86 4.54 4.41
C PRO A 5 -18.86 3.71 5.69
N ASP A 6 -18.47 2.43 5.61
CA ASP A 6 -18.49 1.51 6.74
C ASP A 6 -17.20 1.57 7.59
N VAL A 7 -16.17 2.29 7.11
CA VAL A 7 -14.90 2.45 7.84
C VAL A 7 -14.86 3.77 8.60
N HIS A 8 -14.80 3.68 9.92
CA HIS A 8 -14.80 4.84 10.84
C HIS A 8 -14.09 4.49 12.18
N GLY A 9 -14.14 5.36 13.18
CA GLY A 9 -13.45 5.17 14.46
C GLY A 9 -13.77 3.86 15.20
N LYS A 10 -15.02 3.36 15.09
CA LYS A 10 -15.38 2.03 15.65
C LYS A 10 -14.59 0.91 14.97
N THR A 11 -14.44 0.97 13.64
CA THR A 11 -13.70 -0.03 12.86
C THR A 11 -12.23 -0.11 13.30
N ILE A 12 -11.59 1.04 13.55
CA ILE A 12 -10.21 1.09 14.07
C ILE A 12 -10.11 0.35 15.40
N ARG A 13 -11.02 0.65 16.34
CA ARG A 13 -11.03 0.02 17.67
C ARG A 13 -11.27 -1.48 17.61
N GLU A 14 -12.25 -1.92 16.83
CA GLU A 14 -12.58 -3.34 16.68
C GLU A 14 -11.46 -4.12 16.00
N THR A 15 -10.82 -3.53 14.99
CA THR A 15 -9.68 -4.16 14.31
C THR A 15 -8.50 -4.36 15.25
N LEU A 16 -8.11 -3.31 15.99
CA LEU A 16 -7.01 -3.40 16.95
C LEU A 16 -7.32 -4.34 18.11
N HIS A 17 -8.55 -4.37 18.58
CA HIS A 17 -8.94 -5.34 19.60
C HIS A 17 -8.82 -6.79 19.08
N ARG A 18 -9.23 -7.05 17.84
CA ARG A 18 -9.03 -8.35 17.20
C ARG A 18 -7.56 -8.72 17.02
N HIS A 19 -6.75 -7.75 16.61
CA HIS A 19 -5.30 -7.91 16.53
C HIS A 19 -4.69 -8.27 17.89
N GLU A 20 -5.10 -7.59 18.95
CA GLU A 20 -4.70 -7.88 20.33
C GLU A 20 -5.03 -9.33 20.70
N GLN A 21 -6.27 -9.76 20.46
CA GLN A 21 -6.69 -11.14 20.76
C GLN A 21 -5.82 -12.18 20.04
N VAL A 22 -5.51 -11.98 18.77
CA VAL A 22 -4.71 -12.92 17.98
C VAL A 22 -3.27 -12.99 18.49
N ILE A 23 -2.64 -11.83 18.71
CA ILE A 23 -1.22 -11.81 19.09
C ILE A 23 -0.99 -12.25 20.52
N VAL A 24 -1.87 -11.86 21.47
CA VAL A 24 -1.78 -12.25 22.87
C VAL A 24 -2.01 -13.75 23.02
N SER A 25 -2.95 -14.36 22.28
CA SER A 25 -3.12 -15.80 22.23
C SER A 25 -1.87 -16.52 21.72
N THR A 26 -1.20 -15.95 20.71
CA THR A 26 0.05 -16.48 20.19
C THR A 26 1.17 -16.42 21.24
N TYR A 27 1.28 -15.29 21.96
CA TYR A 27 2.26 -15.15 23.05
C TYR A 27 1.99 -16.10 24.22
N PHE A 28 0.71 -16.29 24.56
CA PHE A 28 0.31 -17.25 25.58
C PHE A 28 0.78 -18.67 25.23
N ALA A 29 0.52 -19.10 23.99
CA ALA A 29 0.97 -20.42 23.52
C ALA A 29 2.50 -20.55 23.54
N GLU A 30 3.23 -19.50 23.16
CA GLU A 30 4.70 -19.49 23.18
C GLU A 30 5.25 -19.51 24.61
N CYS A 31 4.61 -18.83 25.57
CA CYS A 31 4.96 -18.93 27.00
C CYS A 31 4.79 -20.35 27.53
N GLY A 32 3.74 -21.06 27.12
CA GLY A 32 3.57 -22.48 27.45
C GLY A 32 4.72 -23.35 26.94
N GLN A 33 5.14 -23.16 25.68
CA GLN A 33 6.29 -23.85 25.10
C GLN A 33 7.62 -23.51 25.82
N LEU A 34 7.80 -22.26 26.20
CA LEU A 34 8.99 -21.83 26.97
C LEU A 34 8.98 -22.44 28.37
N ALA A 35 7.82 -22.48 29.04
CA ALA A 35 7.67 -23.12 30.34
C ALA A 35 8.00 -24.61 30.29
N GLU A 36 7.64 -25.32 29.21
CA GLU A 36 8.00 -26.72 29.01
C GLU A 36 9.49 -26.92 28.76
N THR A 37 10.09 -26.05 27.95
CA THR A 37 11.49 -26.17 27.52
C THR A 37 12.47 -25.77 28.64
N LEU A 38 12.16 -24.70 29.40
CA LEU A 38 13.02 -24.15 30.44
C LEU A 38 12.77 -24.84 31.78
N SER A 39 13.19 -26.09 31.87
CA SER A 39 12.94 -26.98 33.02
C SER A 39 14.14 -27.06 33.99
N GLN A 40 15.06 -26.09 33.95
CA GLN A 40 16.21 -26.04 34.83
C GLN A 40 15.79 -25.99 36.30
N SER A 41 16.36 -26.91 37.09
CA SER A 41 16.08 -26.99 38.53
C SER A 41 17.00 -26.05 39.31
N ALA A 42 16.43 -25.28 40.24
CA ALA A 42 17.16 -24.44 41.18
C ALA A 42 18.16 -25.18 42.04
N ASN A 43 18.02 -26.51 42.17
CA ASN A 43 19.00 -27.36 42.88
C ASN A 43 20.31 -27.56 42.10
N ARG A 44 20.30 -27.30 40.78
CA ARG A 44 21.45 -27.55 39.92
C ARG A 44 22.02 -26.26 39.33
N VAL A 45 21.18 -25.29 39.08
CA VAL A 45 21.55 -24.01 38.45
C VAL A 45 20.79 -22.88 39.17
N GLY A 46 21.48 -21.86 39.58
CA GLY A 46 20.89 -20.69 40.20
C GLY A 46 20.00 -19.92 39.24
N VAL A 47 19.29 -18.93 39.78
CA VAL A 47 18.60 -17.89 39.05
C VAL A 47 19.02 -16.54 39.61
N SER A 48 18.87 -15.48 38.82
CA SER A 48 19.17 -14.14 39.29
C SER A 48 18.23 -13.71 40.44
N ALA A 49 18.74 -12.89 41.36
CA ALA A 49 17.91 -12.32 42.43
C ALA A 49 16.71 -11.54 41.89
N ALA A 50 16.88 -10.85 40.74
CA ALA A 50 15.82 -10.11 40.07
C ALA A 50 14.68 -11.03 39.59
N LEU A 51 15.01 -12.19 39.01
CA LEU A 51 14.00 -13.17 38.59
C LEU A 51 13.27 -13.77 39.81
N ALA A 52 14.01 -14.14 40.88
CA ALA A 52 13.41 -14.67 42.10
C ALA A 52 12.41 -13.67 42.70
N ALA A 53 12.81 -12.42 42.90
CA ALA A 53 11.95 -11.36 43.42
C ALA A 53 10.69 -11.12 42.55
N ARG A 54 10.82 -11.25 41.21
CA ARG A 54 9.70 -11.11 40.30
C ARG A 54 8.71 -12.28 40.42
N ILE A 55 9.20 -13.52 40.56
CA ILE A 55 8.38 -14.70 40.79
C ILE A 55 7.60 -14.54 42.10
N ASP A 56 8.26 -14.11 43.18
CA ASP A 56 7.61 -13.90 44.49
C ASP A 56 6.52 -12.83 44.42
N SER A 57 6.81 -11.71 43.74
CA SER A 57 5.81 -10.63 43.57
C SER A 57 4.57 -11.12 42.78
N TYR A 58 4.76 -11.94 41.77
CA TYR A 58 3.65 -12.47 40.98
C TYR A 58 2.89 -13.57 41.71
N SER A 59 3.55 -14.36 42.54
CA SER A 59 2.88 -15.36 43.40
C SER A 59 1.92 -14.72 44.39
N ALA A 60 2.19 -13.47 44.84
CA ALA A 60 1.31 -12.73 45.73
C ALA A 60 0.04 -12.18 45.04
N ILE A 61 0.13 -11.83 43.75
CA ILE A 61 -0.98 -11.13 43.04
C ILE A 61 -1.71 -12.03 42.03
N LEU A 62 -1.15 -13.18 41.67
CA LEU A 62 -1.72 -14.13 40.70
C LEU A 62 -2.07 -15.46 41.36
N PRO A 63 -3.16 -15.56 42.13
CA PRO A 63 -3.50 -16.77 42.89
C PRO A 63 -3.70 -18.03 42.01
N GLY A 64 -4.01 -17.84 40.73
CA GLY A 64 -4.12 -18.93 39.76
C GLY A 64 -2.78 -19.48 39.24
N ALA A 65 -1.69 -18.72 39.35
CA ALA A 65 -0.39 -19.11 38.78
C ALA A 65 0.27 -20.28 39.54
N GLN A 66 0.01 -20.42 40.83
CA GLN A 66 0.48 -21.58 41.61
C GLN A 66 -0.28 -22.89 41.25
N ALA A 67 -1.53 -22.77 40.82
CA ALA A 67 -2.33 -23.92 40.41
C ALA A 67 -1.93 -24.50 39.05
N LEU A 68 -1.27 -23.69 38.20
CA LEU A 68 -0.81 -24.10 36.85
C LEU A 68 0.50 -24.90 36.88
N ALA A 69 1.31 -24.74 37.95
CA ALA A 69 2.53 -25.53 38.13
C ALA A 69 2.28 -26.66 39.13
N PRO A 70 2.28 -27.92 38.71
CA PRO A 70 2.27 -29.03 39.69
C PRO A 70 3.38 -28.85 40.72
N ALA A 71 3.16 -29.24 41.97
CA ALA A 71 4.12 -29.10 43.07
C ALA A 71 5.55 -29.58 42.74
N ARG A 72 5.67 -30.58 41.86
CA ARG A 72 6.97 -31.06 41.33
C ARG A 72 7.74 -30.01 40.52
N HIS A 73 7.11 -28.92 40.09
CA HIS A 73 7.73 -27.84 39.30
C HIS A 73 8.16 -26.66 40.16
N ASP A 74 7.88 -26.63 41.44
CA ASP A 74 8.20 -25.50 42.35
C ASP A 74 9.70 -25.15 42.37
N ARG A 75 10.55 -26.13 42.07
CA ARG A 75 12.00 -25.94 41.96
C ARG A 75 12.47 -25.61 40.53
N MET A 76 11.56 -25.30 39.61
CA MET A 76 11.86 -24.93 38.20
C MET A 76 11.46 -23.49 37.96
N PRO A 77 12.24 -22.51 38.41
CA PRO A 77 11.82 -21.10 38.50
C PRO A 77 11.48 -20.49 37.14
N TYR A 78 12.18 -20.83 36.05
CA TYR A 78 11.82 -20.35 34.72
C TYR A 78 10.47 -20.88 34.26
N ARG A 79 10.15 -22.13 34.56
CA ARG A 79 8.85 -22.73 34.24
C ARG A 79 7.72 -22.03 35.00
N VAL A 80 7.92 -21.78 36.30
CA VAL A 80 6.96 -21.03 37.12
C VAL A 80 6.77 -19.63 36.56
N PHE A 81 7.85 -18.94 36.25
CA PHE A 81 7.79 -17.57 35.74
C PHE A 81 7.06 -17.44 34.41
N PHE A 82 7.35 -18.31 33.42
CA PHE A 82 6.62 -18.30 32.16
C PHE A 82 5.16 -18.72 32.31
N GLY A 83 4.81 -19.53 33.31
CA GLY A 83 3.42 -19.78 33.72
C GLY A 83 2.73 -18.51 34.23
N GLN A 84 3.42 -17.73 35.08
CA GLN A 84 2.92 -16.46 35.60
C GLN A 84 2.75 -15.41 34.48
N ILE A 85 3.71 -15.30 33.56
CA ILE A 85 3.60 -14.46 32.33
C ILE A 85 2.36 -14.90 31.53
N GLY A 86 2.16 -16.21 31.35
CA GLY A 86 0.99 -16.76 30.68
C GLY A 86 -0.33 -16.35 31.33
N GLU A 87 -0.42 -16.37 32.67
CA GLU A 87 -1.62 -15.92 33.38
C GLU A 87 -1.88 -14.42 33.22
N ARG A 88 -0.83 -13.59 33.22
CA ARG A 88 -0.95 -12.16 32.90
C ARG A 88 -1.40 -11.92 31.46
N LEU A 89 -0.90 -12.70 30.50
CA LEU A 89 -1.34 -12.63 29.10
C LEU A 89 -2.81 -13.06 28.95
N LYS A 90 -3.25 -14.08 29.70
CA LYS A 90 -4.66 -14.45 29.75
C LYS A 90 -5.52 -13.33 30.33
N ALA A 91 -5.06 -12.68 31.40
CA ALA A 91 -5.72 -11.51 31.97
C ALA A 91 -5.80 -10.35 30.96
N THR A 92 -4.74 -10.15 30.15
CA THR A 92 -4.72 -9.16 29.06
C THR A 92 -5.76 -9.47 27.99
N TYR A 93 -5.84 -10.72 27.57
CA TYR A 93 -6.85 -11.18 26.60
C TYR A 93 -8.29 -10.98 27.08
N GLU A 94 -8.54 -11.23 28.37
CA GLU A 94 -9.87 -11.18 28.99
C GLU A 94 -10.21 -9.81 29.59
N GLY A 95 -9.28 -8.85 29.60
CA GLY A 95 -9.47 -7.54 30.21
C GLY A 95 -9.61 -7.59 31.74
N ARG A 96 -8.97 -8.57 32.41
CA ARG A 96 -9.03 -8.75 33.86
C ARG A 96 -7.95 -7.93 34.61
N PRO A 97 -8.10 -7.75 35.92
CA PRO A 97 -7.02 -7.21 36.76
C PRO A 97 -5.71 -7.98 36.58
N ASN A 98 -4.58 -7.32 36.77
CA ASN A 98 -3.23 -7.81 36.53
C ASN A 98 -2.86 -8.09 35.05
N ALA A 99 -3.66 -7.60 34.11
CA ALA A 99 -3.29 -7.55 32.69
C ALA A 99 -2.00 -6.75 32.47
N TYR A 100 -1.27 -7.07 31.41
CA TYR A 100 -0.22 -6.18 30.91
C TYR A 100 -0.85 -4.90 30.36
N GLN A 101 -0.36 -3.75 30.81
CA GLN A 101 -0.86 -2.45 30.34
C GLN A 101 -0.33 -2.10 28.93
N ASN A 102 0.88 -2.57 28.63
CA ASN A 102 1.55 -2.33 27.35
C ASN A 102 2.57 -3.46 27.08
N PRO A 103 3.04 -3.60 25.82
CA PRO A 103 4.02 -4.63 25.47
C PRO A 103 5.39 -4.45 26.13
N ASP A 104 5.74 -3.25 26.63
CA ASP A 104 7.04 -3.00 27.26
C ASP A 104 7.13 -3.67 28.63
N GLU A 105 5.99 -3.75 29.37
CA GLU A 105 5.94 -4.54 30.61
C GLU A 105 6.21 -6.04 30.35
N LEU A 106 5.60 -6.61 29.30
CA LEU A 106 5.89 -7.97 28.88
C LEU A 106 7.35 -8.16 28.48
N LEU A 107 7.91 -7.18 27.75
CA LEU A 107 9.33 -7.23 27.36
C LEU A 107 10.26 -7.16 28.57
N ALA A 108 9.90 -6.38 29.59
CA ALA A 108 10.68 -6.32 30.83
C ALA A 108 10.69 -7.66 31.58
N ASP A 109 9.55 -8.35 31.62
CA ASP A 109 9.47 -9.68 32.24
C ASP A 109 10.29 -10.72 31.46
N VAL A 110 10.08 -10.81 30.16
CA VAL A 110 10.84 -11.75 29.31
C VAL A 110 12.34 -11.42 29.31
N GLY A 111 12.68 -10.13 29.38
CA GLY A 111 14.05 -9.63 29.54
C GLY A 111 14.70 -10.12 30.83
N CYS A 112 13.99 -10.03 31.95
CA CYS A 112 14.45 -10.53 33.24
C CYS A 112 14.81 -12.03 33.18
N ALA A 113 13.98 -12.83 32.49
CA ALA A 113 14.29 -14.25 32.29
C ALA A 113 15.53 -14.46 31.38
N ALA A 114 15.67 -13.64 30.33
CA ALA A 114 16.83 -13.70 29.42
C ALA A 114 18.13 -13.37 30.14
N ASP A 115 18.15 -12.33 30.95
CA ASP A 115 19.31 -11.89 31.71
C ASP A 115 19.69 -12.95 32.77
N SER A 116 18.69 -13.48 33.48
CA SER A 116 18.91 -14.55 34.46
C SER A 116 19.51 -15.80 33.82
N LEU A 117 19.09 -16.19 32.62
CA LEU A 117 19.69 -17.30 31.87
C LEU A 117 21.18 -17.05 31.55
N LEU A 118 21.53 -15.82 31.15
CA LEU A 118 22.93 -15.47 30.86
C LEU A 118 23.81 -15.52 32.10
N GLU A 119 23.32 -14.96 33.22
CA GLU A 119 24.02 -14.96 34.51
C GLU A 119 24.26 -16.41 35.03
N ASN A 120 23.34 -17.33 34.73
CA ASN A 120 23.33 -18.68 35.26
C ASN A 120 23.63 -19.76 34.20
N ARG A 121 24.57 -19.47 33.28
CA ARG A 121 25.09 -20.40 32.26
C ARG A 121 24.05 -20.90 31.24
N GLY A 122 22.90 -20.23 31.15
CA GLY A 122 21.79 -20.62 30.28
C GLY A 122 21.93 -20.24 28.80
N ARG A 123 23.10 -19.70 28.37
CA ARG A 123 23.31 -19.24 26.98
C ARG A 123 22.91 -20.28 25.92
N HIS A 124 23.21 -21.56 26.18
CA HIS A 124 22.88 -22.68 25.30
C HIS A 124 21.69 -23.53 25.81
N ALA A 125 21.07 -23.11 26.92
CA ALA A 125 19.96 -23.81 27.56
C ALA A 125 18.65 -23.00 27.50
N GLY A 126 18.29 -22.50 26.29
CA GLY A 126 17.01 -21.84 26.04
C GLY A 126 17.08 -20.32 25.84
N TYR A 127 18.21 -19.64 26.09
CA TYR A 127 18.35 -18.20 25.89
C TYR A 127 17.97 -17.74 24.47
N PHE A 128 18.33 -18.52 23.44
CA PHE A 128 17.95 -18.21 22.05
C PHE A 128 16.41 -18.15 21.87
N LEU A 129 15.69 -19.08 22.50
CA LEU A 129 14.23 -19.15 22.40
C LEU A 129 13.59 -17.94 23.07
N VAL A 130 14.06 -17.56 24.26
CA VAL A 130 13.60 -16.36 24.98
C VAL A 130 13.89 -15.09 24.17
N ARG A 131 15.09 -14.96 23.60
CA ARG A 131 15.41 -13.83 22.72
C ARG A 131 14.55 -13.77 21.47
N ARG A 132 14.21 -14.92 20.89
CA ARG A 132 13.31 -15.00 19.75
C ARG A 132 11.91 -14.50 20.14
N PHE A 133 11.41 -14.89 21.32
CA PHE A 133 10.15 -14.39 21.83
C PHE A 133 10.19 -12.86 22.07
N MET A 134 11.23 -12.35 22.73
CA MET A 134 11.41 -10.89 22.88
C MET A 134 11.38 -10.14 21.54
N ARG A 135 12.01 -10.69 20.50
CA ARG A 135 12.01 -10.09 19.16
C ARG A 135 10.59 -10.03 18.58
N ARG A 136 9.80 -11.08 18.76
CA ARG A 136 8.39 -11.10 18.34
C ARG A 136 7.58 -10.03 19.05
N VAL A 137 7.70 -9.93 20.37
CA VAL A 137 6.99 -8.89 21.14
C VAL A 137 7.42 -7.49 20.69
N ARG A 138 8.71 -7.25 20.45
CA ARG A 138 9.22 -5.97 19.90
C ARG A 138 8.66 -5.67 18.52
N THR A 139 8.48 -6.68 17.68
CA THR A 139 8.00 -6.50 16.30
C THR A 139 6.50 -6.26 16.25
N PHE A 140 5.72 -7.06 16.95
CA PHE A 140 4.26 -7.10 16.81
C PHE A 140 3.50 -6.39 17.95
N GLY A 141 4.16 -6.10 19.08
CA GLY A 141 3.52 -5.46 20.24
C GLY A 141 2.24 -6.18 20.66
N PHE A 142 1.24 -5.42 21.08
CA PHE A 142 -0.14 -5.90 21.25
C PHE A 142 -1.06 -5.50 20.08
N HIS A 143 -0.55 -4.73 19.13
CA HIS A 143 -1.28 -4.27 17.95
C HIS A 143 -1.17 -5.22 16.73
N LEU A 144 -0.27 -6.21 16.75
CA LEU A 144 0.02 -7.20 15.69
C LEU A 144 0.47 -6.56 14.38
N ALA A 145 -0.31 -5.65 13.81
CA ALA A 145 0.00 -4.92 12.59
C ALA A 145 -0.37 -3.44 12.73
N THR A 146 0.52 -2.57 12.28
CA THR A 146 0.28 -1.12 12.23
C THR A 146 -0.85 -0.82 11.25
N LEU A 147 -1.83 0.00 11.67
CA LEU A 147 -2.90 0.47 10.80
C LEU A 147 -2.60 1.87 10.30
N ASP A 148 -2.70 2.06 8.98
CA ASP A 148 -2.79 3.40 8.40
C ASP A 148 -4.25 3.83 8.31
N VAL A 149 -4.49 5.12 8.43
CA VAL A 149 -5.81 5.73 8.27
C VAL A 149 -5.79 6.61 7.04
N THR A 150 -6.67 6.36 6.08
CA THR A 150 -6.74 7.14 4.84
C THR A 150 -8.08 7.86 4.74
N GLN A 151 -8.04 9.14 4.38
CA GLN A 151 -9.23 9.92 4.06
C GLN A 151 -8.94 10.85 2.89
N HIS A 152 -9.98 11.12 2.10
CA HIS A 152 -9.91 12.01 0.95
C HIS A 152 -9.89 13.47 1.36
N ALA A 153 -9.02 14.30 0.75
CA ALA A 153 -8.87 15.73 1.04
C ALA A 153 -10.21 16.48 1.01
N HIS A 154 -11.05 16.22 0.02
CA HIS A 154 -12.38 16.84 -0.08
C HIS A 154 -13.28 16.62 1.15
N VAL A 155 -13.15 15.47 1.84
CA VAL A 155 -13.92 15.23 3.08
C VAL A 155 -13.45 16.16 4.19
N HIS A 156 -12.16 16.44 4.27
CA HIS A 156 -11.60 17.41 5.22
C HIS A 156 -12.15 18.81 4.92
N ASP A 157 -12.16 19.21 3.65
CA ASP A 157 -12.73 20.50 3.22
C ASP A 157 -14.20 20.63 3.61
N GLN A 158 -15.00 19.58 3.41
CA GLN A 158 -16.42 19.58 3.83
C GLN A 158 -16.57 19.76 5.34
N VAL A 159 -15.77 19.06 6.15
CA VAL A 159 -15.83 19.17 7.61
C VAL A 159 -15.40 20.56 8.08
N ILE A 160 -14.37 21.14 7.47
CA ILE A 160 -13.90 22.50 7.78
C ILE A 160 -14.96 23.53 7.36
N ALA A 161 -15.52 23.39 6.17
CA ALA A 161 -16.63 24.25 5.68
C ALA A 161 -17.79 24.31 6.70
N GLN A 162 -18.21 23.13 7.18
CA GLN A 162 -19.26 23.02 8.19
C GLN A 162 -18.85 23.67 9.53
N GLY A 163 -17.67 23.32 10.04
CA GLY A 163 -17.19 23.81 11.33
C GLY A 163 -16.95 25.31 11.37
N LEU A 164 -16.65 25.93 10.24
CA LEU A 164 -16.49 27.39 10.10
C LEU A 164 -17.77 28.11 9.66
N GLY A 165 -18.79 27.40 9.20
CA GLY A 165 -19.98 27.99 8.57
C GLY A 165 -19.68 28.64 7.21
N LEU A 166 -18.65 28.18 6.49
CA LEU A 166 -18.20 28.69 5.19
C LEU A 166 -18.53 27.70 4.08
N ALA A 167 -19.70 27.83 3.46
CA ALA A 167 -20.16 26.89 2.42
C ALA A 167 -19.28 26.92 1.15
N ASP A 168 -18.60 28.01 0.88
CA ASP A 168 -17.72 28.22 -0.27
C ASP A 168 -16.28 27.71 -0.05
N TRP A 169 -15.93 27.23 1.13
CA TRP A 169 -14.60 26.72 1.47
C TRP A 169 -14.02 25.74 0.42
N PRO A 170 -14.76 24.71 -0.07
CA PRO A 170 -14.21 23.77 -1.05
C PRO A 170 -13.94 24.41 -2.43
N ALA A 171 -14.57 25.54 -2.72
CA ALA A 171 -14.41 26.26 -3.97
C ALA A 171 -13.34 27.39 -3.90
N MET A 172 -12.82 27.67 -2.70
CA MET A 172 -11.76 28.67 -2.53
C MET A 172 -10.47 28.24 -3.20
N ALA A 173 -9.67 29.23 -3.65
CA ALA A 173 -8.33 28.99 -4.17
C ALA A 173 -7.44 28.32 -3.08
N PRO A 174 -6.53 27.40 -3.48
CA PRO A 174 -5.64 26.72 -2.53
C PRO A 174 -4.84 27.66 -1.64
N GLU A 175 -4.35 28.76 -2.19
CA GLU A 175 -3.56 29.78 -1.46
C GLU A 175 -4.40 30.48 -0.39
N GLU A 176 -5.67 30.72 -0.66
CA GLU A 176 -6.60 31.32 0.28
C GLU A 176 -6.92 30.34 1.43
N ARG A 177 -7.22 29.08 1.11
CA ARG A 177 -7.40 28.02 2.12
C ARG A 177 -6.16 27.88 3.00
N LEU A 178 -4.97 27.86 2.40
CA LEU A 178 -3.70 27.77 3.11
C LEU A 178 -3.52 28.94 4.09
N ARG A 179 -3.84 30.18 3.66
CA ARG A 179 -3.77 31.37 4.51
C ARG A 179 -4.71 31.26 5.70
N GLN A 180 -5.97 30.90 5.48
CA GLN A 180 -6.96 30.72 6.55
C GLN A 180 -6.58 29.60 7.51
N LEU A 181 -6.10 28.45 7.02
CA LEU A 181 -5.62 27.36 7.87
C LEU A 181 -4.45 27.79 8.75
N ARG A 182 -3.51 28.59 8.21
CA ARG A 182 -2.41 29.16 9.00
C ARG A 182 -2.92 30.02 10.15
N ASP A 183 -3.89 30.89 9.88
CA ASP A 183 -4.48 31.79 10.88
C ASP A 183 -5.26 31.01 11.95
N LEU A 184 -6.07 30.02 11.55
CA LEU A 184 -6.82 29.16 12.47
C LEU A 184 -5.90 28.34 13.39
N LEU A 185 -4.82 27.79 12.81
CA LEU A 185 -3.81 27.07 13.58
C LEU A 185 -3.00 27.97 14.53
N ALA A 186 -2.78 29.23 14.16
CA ALA A 186 -2.08 30.20 15.00
C ALA A 186 -2.94 30.66 16.19
N ARG A 187 -4.26 30.80 15.99
CA ARG A 187 -5.20 31.31 17.01
C ARG A 187 -5.78 30.22 17.90
N ASP A 188 -5.47 28.95 17.67
CA ASP A 188 -6.08 27.80 18.35
C ASP A 188 -7.63 27.84 18.31
N GLN A 189 -8.18 28.18 17.15
CA GLN A 189 -9.62 28.35 16.99
C GLN A 189 -10.30 27.00 16.75
N GLY A 190 -11.26 26.67 17.63
CA GLY A 190 -12.17 25.55 17.45
C GLY A 190 -13.27 25.82 16.40
N PRO A 191 -14.14 24.83 16.13
CA PRO A 191 -15.28 25.01 15.24
C PRO A 191 -16.25 26.05 15.80
N THR A 192 -16.72 26.94 14.94
CA THR A 192 -17.68 28.02 15.29
C THR A 192 -19.12 27.62 15.02
N SER A 193 -19.33 26.56 14.25
CA SER A 193 -20.62 26.01 13.87
C SER A 193 -20.71 24.52 14.22
N ALA A 194 -21.96 24.05 14.40
CA ALA A 194 -22.21 22.65 14.72
C ALA A 194 -21.90 21.74 13.52
N LEU A 195 -21.20 20.65 13.77
CA LEU A 195 -20.92 19.62 12.77
C LEU A 195 -22.11 18.66 12.62
N ASP A 196 -22.39 18.25 11.41
CA ASP A 196 -23.37 17.19 11.10
C ASP A 196 -22.84 15.79 11.50
N ALA A 197 -23.58 14.75 11.10
CA ALA A 197 -23.20 13.37 11.40
C ALA A 197 -21.88 12.96 10.75
N ILE A 198 -21.57 13.47 9.54
CA ILE A 198 -20.33 13.17 8.80
C ILE A 198 -19.16 13.87 9.48
N GLY A 199 -19.31 15.15 9.81
CA GLY A 199 -18.29 15.94 10.51
C GLY A 199 -17.91 15.32 11.86
N ARG A 200 -18.92 15.02 12.71
CA ARG A 200 -18.69 14.34 13.99
C ARG A 200 -18.02 12.97 13.84
N ARG A 201 -18.44 12.19 12.85
CA ARG A 201 -17.83 10.88 12.56
C ARG A 201 -16.37 11.02 12.13
N SER A 202 -16.04 12.08 11.39
CA SER A 202 -14.67 12.37 10.97
C SER A 202 -13.79 12.75 12.16
N LEU A 203 -14.25 13.62 13.08
CA LEU A 203 -13.51 13.93 14.31
C LEU A 203 -13.32 12.71 15.21
N TRP A 204 -14.34 11.87 15.34
CA TRP A 204 -14.23 10.64 16.13
C TRP A 204 -13.13 9.68 15.65
N VAL A 205 -12.72 9.75 14.39
CA VAL A 205 -11.57 8.98 13.90
C VAL A 205 -10.27 9.44 14.55
N PHE A 206 -10.06 10.75 14.70
CA PHE A 206 -8.89 11.30 15.40
C PHE A 206 -8.84 10.87 16.86
N GLU A 207 -9.97 10.93 17.56
CA GLU A 207 -10.08 10.43 18.93
C GLU A 207 -9.76 8.93 19.03
N ALA A 208 -10.27 8.11 18.08
CA ALA A 208 -9.98 6.67 18.03
C ALA A 208 -8.49 6.39 17.79
N ILE A 209 -7.79 7.22 16.99
CA ILE A 209 -6.35 7.14 16.77
C ILE A 209 -5.60 7.45 18.09
N ALA A 210 -5.97 8.51 18.80
CA ALA A 210 -5.33 8.87 20.06
C ALA A 210 -5.51 7.77 21.12
N GLN A 211 -6.73 7.24 21.27
CA GLN A 211 -7.03 6.11 22.15
C GLN A 211 -6.23 4.86 21.80
N ALA A 212 -6.14 4.53 20.50
CA ALA A 212 -5.38 3.38 20.02
C ALA A 212 -3.88 3.51 20.35
N ARG A 213 -3.30 4.68 20.11
CA ARG A 213 -1.89 4.94 20.42
C ARG A 213 -1.61 4.92 21.92
N HIS A 214 -2.54 5.38 22.74
CA HIS A 214 -2.43 5.30 24.19
C HIS A 214 -2.46 3.85 24.68
N LYS A 215 -3.42 3.05 24.20
CA LYS A 215 -3.61 1.67 24.65
C LYS A 215 -2.55 0.71 24.12
N PHE A 216 -2.25 0.77 22.82
CA PHE A 216 -1.41 -0.21 22.13
C PHE A 216 0.03 0.28 21.84
N GLY A 217 0.33 1.53 22.19
CA GLY A 217 1.61 2.18 21.89
C GLY A 217 1.63 2.91 20.54
N GLY A 218 2.62 3.78 20.39
CA GLY A 218 2.74 4.68 19.24
C GLY A 218 2.80 3.99 17.87
N ARG A 219 3.16 2.72 17.83
CA ARG A 219 3.26 1.94 16.57
C ARG A 219 1.95 1.28 16.12
N ALA A 220 0.89 1.35 16.93
CA ALA A 220 -0.40 0.76 16.57
C ALA A 220 -1.06 1.47 15.39
N ILE A 221 -0.87 2.78 15.30
CA ILE A 221 -1.32 3.61 14.18
C ILE A 221 -0.10 4.21 13.50
N GLY A 222 0.00 4.01 12.21
CA GLY A 222 1.02 4.59 11.35
C GLY A 222 0.63 5.99 10.87
N GLU A 223 0.65 6.18 9.56
CA GLU A 223 0.34 7.47 8.97
C GLU A 223 -1.16 7.71 8.83
N TYR A 224 -1.53 8.97 8.98
CA TYR A 224 -2.78 9.50 8.47
C TYR A 224 -2.55 9.96 7.03
N ILE A 225 -3.06 9.20 6.07
CA ILE A 225 -2.84 9.41 4.64
C ILE A 225 -3.97 10.29 4.09
N VAL A 226 -3.59 11.39 3.42
CA VAL A 226 -4.52 12.27 2.72
C VAL A 226 -4.53 11.90 1.25
N SER A 227 -5.58 11.21 0.79
CA SER A 227 -5.73 10.87 -0.62
C SER A 227 -6.18 12.08 -1.45
N ALA A 228 -5.79 12.11 -2.71
CA ALA A 228 -5.99 13.22 -3.64
C ALA A 228 -5.40 14.57 -3.13
N ALA A 229 -4.30 14.51 -2.40
CA ALA A 229 -3.60 15.71 -1.96
C ALA A 229 -3.02 16.49 -3.15
N GLN A 230 -3.24 17.81 -3.17
CA GLN A 230 -2.80 18.72 -4.22
C GLN A 230 -1.80 19.77 -3.72
N GLY A 231 -1.81 20.05 -2.42
CA GLY A 231 -0.99 21.09 -1.84
C GLY A 231 -0.79 20.98 -0.32
N PRO A 232 -0.07 21.94 0.27
CA PRO A 232 0.18 21.98 1.71
C PRO A 232 -1.11 22.21 2.52
N GLU A 233 -2.13 22.85 1.95
CA GLU A 233 -3.42 23.10 2.60
C GLU A 233 -4.11 21.81 2.99
N ASP A 234 -4.03 20.76 2.17
CA ASP A 234 -4.65 19.47 2.45
C ASP A 234 -4.02 18.77 3.66
N VAL A 235 -2.73 18.99 3.89
CA VAL A 235 -2.01 18.46 5.06
C VAL A 235 -2.29 19.28 6.31
N LEU A 236 -2.33 20.62 6.20
CA LEU A 236 -2.67 21.50 7.32
C LEU A 236 -4.11 21.31 7.78
N ALA A 237 -5.03 20.99 6.87
CA ALA A 237 -6.41 20.65 7.20
C ALA A 237 -6.49 19.50 8.22
N VAL A 238 -5.64 18.48 8.08
CA VAL A 238 -5.57 17.36 9.05
C VAL A 238 -5.12 17.86 10.43
N LEU A 239 -4.13 18.75 10.50
CA LEU A 239 -3.68 19.30 11.78
C LEU A 239 -4.78 20.14 12.46
N LEU A 240 -5.58 20.88 11.68
CA LEU A 240 -6.72 21.62 12.21
C LEU A 240 -7.79 20.67 12.77
N LEU A 241 -8.15 19.61 12.01
CA LEU A 241 -9.13 18.62 12.46
C LEU A 241 -8.65 17.83 13.69
N ALA A 242 -7.35 17.50 13.76
CA ALA A 242 -6.75 16.90 14.95
C ALA A 242 -6.89 17.78 16.19
N ARG A 243 -6.77 19.11 16.00
CA ARG A 243 -6.96 20.09 17.06
C ARG A 243 -8.44 20.19 17.47
N TRP A 244 -9.35 20.20 16.50
CA TRP A 244 -10.80 20.19 16.79
C TRP A 244 -11.27 18.91 17.50
N ALA A 245 -10.57 17.80 17.30
CA ALA A 245 -10.79 16.54 18.01
C ALA A 245 -10.11 16.49 19.40
N ASP A 246 -9.49 17.58 19.84
CA ASP A 246 -8.79 17.72 21.14
C ASP A 246 -7.68 16.67 21.38
N ILE A 247 -7.02 16.21 20.30
CA ILE A 247 -5.89 15.28 20.39
C ILE A 247 -4.53 15.96 20.29
N THR A 248 -4.50 17.26 20.08
CA THR A 248 -3.28 18.08 20.03
C THR A 248 -2.92 18.56 21.43
N ASP A 249 -1.66 18.40 21.83
CA ASP A 249 -1.15 18.96 23.07
C ASP A 249 -1.23 20.50 23.02
N LYS A 250 -2.05 21.09 23.90
CA LYS A 250 -2.30 22.55 23.90
C LYS A 250 -1.06 23.37 24.27
N ARG A 251 -0.13 22.79 25.02
CA ARG A 251 1.11 23.47 25.45
C ARG A 251 2.18 23.49 24.37
N THR A 252 2.34 22.37 23.65
CA THR A 252 3.38 22.21 22.62
C THR A 252 2.86 22.42 21.20
N GLY A 253 1.54 22.28 20.98
CA GLY A 253 0.93 22.24 19.64
C GLY A 253 1.20 20.93 18.90
N GLU A 254 1.71 19.91 19.58
CA GLU A 254 2.07 18.61 18.99
C GLU A 254 0.83 17.72 18.85
N SER A 255 0.61 17.22 17.64
CA SER A 255 -0.39 16.18 17.36
C SER A 255 0.27 14.81 17.29
N PRO A 256 -0.31 13.77 17.90
CA PRO A 256 0.25 12.41 17.89
C PRO A 256 -0.04 11.69 16.58
N LEU A 257 0.12 12.37 15.44
CA LEU A 257 -0.14 11.88 14.09
C LEU A 257 1.11 12.06 13.22
N ASP A 258 1.36 11.12 12.34
CA ASP A 258 2.24 11.30 11.20
C ASP A 258 1.33 11.50 9.98
N VAL A 259 1.38 12.64 9.31
CA VAL A 259 0.52 12.97 8.17
C VAL A 259 1.27 12.76 6.88
N ALA A 260 0.71 11.97 5.97
CA ALA A 260 1.32 11.64 4.68
C ALA A 260 0.40 12.06 3.52
N PRO A 261 0.78 13.03 2.69
CA PRO A 261 0.07 13.31 1.44
C PRO A 261 0.24 12.15 0.47
N LEU A 262 -0.84 11.77 -0.22
CA LEU A 262 -0.84 10.82 -1.32
C LEU A 262 -0.96 11.58 -2.64
N LEU A 263 0.14 11.60 -3.40
CA LEU A 263 0.23 12.19 -4.73
C LEU A 263 -0.11 11.10 -5.76
N GLU A 264 -1.28 11.19 -6.38
CA GLU A 264 -1.83 10.11 -7.21
C GLU A 264 -2.35 10.57 -8.59
N CYS A 265 -2.11 11.82 -8.96
CA CYS A 265 -2.31 12.31 -10.32
C CYS A 265 -0.98 12.84 -10.91
N ILE A 266 -0.89 12.90 -12.23
CA ILE A 266 0.33 13.34 -12.94
C ILE A 266 0.73 14.74 -12.48
N ASP A 267 -0.22 15.68 -12.43
CA ASP A 267 0.04 17.06 -12.00
C ASP A 267 0.62 17.16 -10.57
N SER A 268 0.07 16.43 -9.60
CA SER A 268 0.60 16.45 -8.23
C SER A 268 1.98 15.81 -8.13
N LEU A 269 2.28 14.80 -8.95
CA LEU A 269 3.60 14.19 -9.01
C LEU A 269 4.63 15.13 -9.67
N GLU A 270 4.25 15.83 -10.73
CA GLU A 270 5.12 16.82 -11.37
C GLU A 270 5.49 17.98 -10.44
N ARG A 271 4.60 18.32 -9.48
CA ARG A 271 4.81 19.36 -8.46
C ARG A 271 5.25 18.82 -7.09
N ALA A 272 5.63 17.54 -6.99
CA ALA A 272 5.90 16.89 -5.70
C ALA A 272 6.95 17.61 -4.85
N GLY A 273 8.03 18.08 -5.47
CA GLY A 273 9.07 18.84 -4.79
C GLY A 273 8.57 20.19 -4.27
N ASP A 274 7.77 20.90 -5.06
CA ASP A 274 7.24 22.22 -4.69
C ASP A 274 6.20 22.10 -3.56
N ILE A 275 5.37 21.07 -3.61
CA ILE A 275 4.41 20.76 -2.53
C ILE A 275 5.17 20.52 -1.22
N LEU A 276 6.23 19.71 -1.24
CA LEU A 276 7.02 19.43 -0.04
C LEU A 276 7.76 20.67 0.46
N ARG A 277 8.36 21.50 -0.44
CA ARG A 277 9.00 22.76 -0.07
C ARG A 277 8.00 23.73 0.57
N ALA A 278 6.81 23.88 -0.03
CA ALA A 278 5.77 24.75 0.49
C ALA A 278 5.32 24.28 1.89
N LEU A 279 5.08 22.99 2.04
CA LEU A 279 4.70 22.39 3.32
C LEU A 279 5.77 22.62 4.41
N CYS A 280 7.05 22.44 4.08
CA CYS A 280 8.15 22.67 5.02
C CYS A 280 8.37 24.15 5.39
N ARG A 281 7.83 25.09 4.60
CA ARG A 281 7.85 26.53 4.93
C ARG A 281 6.75 26.95 5.90
N GLU A 282 5.70 26.11 6.08
CA GLU A 282 4.60 26.43 6.98
C GLU A 282 5.03 26.30 8.47
N PRO A 283 4.96 27.40 9.25
CA PRO A 283 5.51 27.38 10.61
C PRO A 283 4.85 26.35 11.53
N ALA A 284 3.54 26.15 11.40
CA ALA A 284 2.81 25.14 12.18
C ALA A 284 3.28 23.74 11.83
N TYR A 285 3.44 23.47 10.53
CA TYR A 285 3.90 22.16 10.07
C TYR A 285 5.37 21.90 10.39
N ARG A 286 6.21 22.92 10.32
CA ARG A 286 7.62 22.79 10.69
C ARG A 286 7.81 22.42 12.16
N ARG A 287 7.01 23.00 13.08
CA ARG A 287 6.99 22.57 14.49
C ARG A 287 6.52 21.13 14.63
N HIS A 288 5.47 20.75 13.91
CA HIS A 288 4.97 19.39 13.89
C HIS A 288 6.04 18.39 13.42
N LEU A 289 6.75 18.67 12.32
CA LEU A 289 7.85 17.82 11.82
C LEU A 289 8.98 17.69 12.84
N ALA A 290 9.36 18.78 13.52
CA ALA A 290 10.40 18.76 14.54
C ALA A 290 10.03 17.81 15.70
N ALA A 291 8.79 17.89 16.19
CA ALA A 291 8.25 16.99 17.21
C ALA A 291 8.20 15.51 16.74
N ARG A 292 8.11 15.28 15.43
CA ARG A 292 8.08 13.95 14.79
C ARG A 292 9.45 13.50 14.27
N GLY A 293 10.54 14.08 14.77
CA GLY A 293 11.92 13.70 14.42
C GLY A 293 12.37 14.12 13.03
N ASN A 294 11.80 15.19 12.48
CA ASN A 294 12.10 15.73 11.14
C ASN A 294 11.99 14.67 10.03
N ARG A 295 10.95 13.85 10.09
CA ARG A 295 10.66 12.81 9.12
C ARG A 295 9.32 13.07 8.45
N GLN A 296 9.32 13.08 7.12
CA GLN A 296 8.12 13.19 6.29
C GLN A 296 7.93 11.95 5.46
N MET A 297 6.75 11.35 5.49
CA MET A 297 6.34 10.34 4.52
C MET A 297 5.49 10.96 3.42
N VAL A 298 5.78 10.57 2.18
CA VAL A 298 4.96 10.93 1.01
C VAL A 298 4.57 9.64 0.31
N VAL A 299 3.29 9.46 0.07
CA VAL A 299 2.76 8.30 -0.68
C VAL A 299 2.67 8.69 -2.15
N ILE A 300 3.19 7.84 -3.03
CA ILE A 300 3.10 8.02 -4.48
C ILE A 300 2.19 6.95 -5.07
N GLY A 301 1.18 7.38 -5.84
CA GLY A 301 0.11 6.50 -6.35
C GLY A 301 0.39 6.03 -7.78
N TYR A 302 0.43 4.72 -7.97
CA TYR A 302 0.68 4.08 -9.27
C TYR A 302 -0.58 3.88 -10.10
N SER A 303 -1.66 3.44 -9.46
CA SER A 303 -2.87 2.97 -10.14
C SER A 303 -3.67 4.09 -10.78
N ASP A 304 -3.94 5.16 -10.03
CA ASP A 304 -4.73 6.30 -10.52
C ASP A 304 -3.93 7.10 -11.55
N THR A 305 -2.62 7.27 -11.35
CA THR A 305 -1.72 7.92 -12.32
C THR A 305 -1.67 7.15 -13.65
N ASN A 306 -1.61 5.81 -13.59
CA ASN A 306 -1.65 4.99 -14.81
C ASN A 306 -3.01 5.07 -15.51
N LYS A 307 -4.11 5.08 -14.76
CA LYS A 307 -5.44 5.29 -15.34
C LYS A 307 -5.56 6.65 -16.05
N GLU A 308 -4.89 7.68 -15.52
CA GLU A 308 -4.89 9.03 -16.06
C GLU A 308 -4.05 9.19 -17.33
N GLY A 309 -2.91 8.51 -17.43
CA GLY A 309 -1.92 8.79 -18.47
C GLY A 309 -1.26 7.60 -19.15
N GLY A 310 -1.60 6.37 -18.79
CA GLY A 310 -0.94 5.16 -19.28
C GLY A 310 0.40 4.89 -18.58
N ILE A 311 0.98 3.72 -18.87
CA ILE A 311 2.10 3.19 -18.09
C ILE A 311 3.38 4.04 -18.19
N ALA A 312 3.74 4.52 -19.38
CA ALA A 312 4.99 5.27 -19.58
C ALA A 312 4.98 6.62 -18.85
N ALA A 313 3.92 7.42 -19.04
CA ALA A 313 3.77 8.71 -18.38
C ALA A 313 3.69 8.55 -16.86
N SER A 314 2.92 7.58 -16.38
CA SER A 314 2.81 7.30 -14.95
C SER A 314 4.17 6.94 -14.33
N ARG A 315 4.91 6.01 -14.94
CA ARG A 315 6.21 5.59 -14.40
C ARG A 315 7.24 6.72 -14.40
N TRP A 316 7.24 7.53 -15.46
CA TRP A 316 8.14 8.67 -15.54
C TRP A 316 7.80 9.76 -14.52
N ALA A 317 6.53 10.13 -14.37
CA ALA A 317 6.11 11.07 -13.35
C ALA A 317 6.49 10.60 -11.93
N LEU A 318 6.31 9.31 -11.62
CA LEU A 318 6.74 8.73 -10.35
C LEU A 318 8.26 8.78 -10.15
N GLN A 319 9.05 8.58 -11.21
CA GLN A 319 10.51 8.67 -11.15
C GLN A 319 10.98 10.09 -10.86
N VAL A 320 10.44 11.07 -11.58
CA VAL A 320 10.74 12.49 -11.42
C VAL A 320 10.32 12.99 -10.03
N ALA A 321 9.11 12.64 -9.59
CA ALA A 321 8.62 13.02 -8.26
C ALA A 321 9.56 12.55 -7.13
N GLN A 322 10.11 11.34 -7.22
CA GLN A 322 11.04 10.84 -6.21
C GLN A 322 12.32 11.69 -6.16
N VAL A 323 12.89 12.05 -7.31
CA VAL A 323 14.07 12.94 -7.37
C VAL A 323 13.76 14.28 -6.72
N GLN A 324 12.66 14.90 -7.12
CA GLN A 324 12.24 16.20 -6.57
C GLN A 324 12.00 16.17 -5.06
N LEU A 325 11.39 15.10 -4.55
CA LEU A 325 11.15 14.91 -3.11
C LEU A 325 12.45 14.78 -2.34
N LEU A 326 13.43 14.03 -2.87
CA LEU A 326 14.76 13.89 -2.25
C LEU A 326 15.50 15.24 -2.19
N GLU A 327 15.45 16.03 -3.26
CA GLU A 327 16.05 17.37 -3.32
C GLU A 327 15.38 18.33 -2.33
N ALA A 328 14.05 18.40 -2.33
CA ALA A 328 13.30 19.24 -1.42
C ALA A 328 13.52 18.87 0.06
N ALA A 329 13.62 17.57 0.37
CA ALA A 329 13.91 17.10 1.71
C ALA A 329 15.33 17.49 2.17
N ARG A 330 16.33 17.38 1.27
CA ARG A 330 17.70 17.81 1.54
C ARG A 330 17.78 19.32 1.81
N GLU A 331 17.11 20.14 1.01
CA GLU A 331 17.02 21.60 1.19
C GLU A 331 16.36 21.96 2.53
N ALA A 332 15.29 21.25 2.90
CA ALA A 332 14.57 21.49 4.15
C ALA A 332 15.24 20.89 5.40
N GLY A 333 16.32 20.11 5.24
CA GLY A 333 17.01 19.42 6.36
C GLY A 333 16.13 18.39 7.05
N ILE A 334 15.30 17.67 6.30
CA ILE A 334 14.42 16.59 6.80
C ILE A 334 14.74 15.26 6.14
N LYS A 335 14.23 14.17 6.74
CA LYS A 335 14.25 12.84 6.12
C LYS A 335 12.93 12.60 5.42
N VAL A 336 12.95 12.37 4.11
CA VAL A 336 11.76 11.91 3.38
C VAL A 336 11.75 10.39 3.29
N LEU A 337 10.57 9.81 3.47
CA LEU A 337 10.26 8.39 3.24
C LEU A 337 9.22 8.32 2.13
N ILE A 338 9.55 7.57 1.08
CA ILE A 338 8.63 7.36 -0.04
C ILE A 338 7.87 6.06 0.20
N PHE A 339 6.54 6.17 0.21
CA PHE A 339 5.65 5.03 0.31
C PHE A 339 5.06 4.72 -1.06
N HIS A 340 5.41 3.57 -1.61
CA HIS A 340 4.96 3.13 -2.93
C HIS A 340 3.56 2.52 -2.83
N GLY A 341 2.54 3.30 -3.21
CA GLY A 341 1.12 2.90 -3.28
C GLY A 341 0.84 2.07 -4.54
N ARG A 342 1.41 0.86 -4.62
CA ARG A 342 1.30 -0.01 -5.79
C ARG A 342 0.21 -1.07 -5.66
N GLY A 343 -0.27 -1.58 -6.81
CA GLY A 343 -1.19 -2.72 -6.90
C GLY A 343 -0.51 -4.03 -7.27
N GLY A 344 -1.31 -5.06 -7.60
CA GLY A 344 -0.80 -6.40 -7.85
C GLY A 344 -0.23 -6.64 -9.26
N THR A 345 -0.66 -5.86 -10.26
CA THR A 345 -0.25 -6.03 -11.65
C THR A 345 0.73 -4.94 -12.11
N PRO A 346 1.54 -5.17 -13.17
CA PRO A 346 2.43 -4.16 -13.74
C PRO A 346 1.73 -2.85 -14.09
N ALA A 347 0.51 -2.91 -14.63
CA ALA A 347 -0.32 -1.73 -14.91
C ALA A 347 -0.66 -0.91 -13.65
N ARG A 348 -0.48 -1.47 -12.45
CA ARG A 348 -0.71 -0.80 -11.16
C ARG A 348 0.56 -0.72 -10.30
N GLY A 349 1.73 -0.88 -10.91
CA GLY A 349 3.00 -0.82 -10.22
C GLY A 349 3.43 -2.11 -9.54
N GLY A 350 2.66 -3.20 -9.74
CA GLY A 350 3.00 -4.53 -9.23
C GLY A 350 4.22 -5.12 -9.93
N GLY A 351 4.82 -6.11 -9.30
CA GLY A 351 6.01 -6.79 -9.78
C GLY A 351 6.94 -7.17 -8.64
N ARG A 352 8.11 -7.67 -9.00
CA ARG A 352 9.13 -8.06 -8.01
C ARG A 352 9.63 -6.85 -7.25
N THR A 353 9.78 -6.99 -5.94
CA THR A 353 10.26 -5.89 -5.08
C THR A 353 11.69 -5.50 -5.40
N GLU A 354 12.52 -6.44 -5.84
CA GLU A 354 13.90 -6.19 -6.25
C GLU A 354 13.96 -5.23 -7.44
N ASN A 355 13.11 -5.45 -8.46
CA ASN A 355 13.03 -4.58 -9.63
C ASN A 355 12.63 -3.14 -9.24
N LEU A 356 11.70 -2.99 -8.30
CA LEU A 356 11.35 -1.68 -7.75
C LEU A 356 12.57 -1.01 -7.10
N VAL A 357 13.31 -1.75 -6.25
CA VAL A 357 14.47 -1.23 -5.53
C VAL A 357 15.60 -0.82 -6.48
N GLU A 358 15.80 -1.57 -7.56
CA GLU A 358 16.79 -1.23 -8.59
C GLU A 358 16.38 -0.02 -9.44
N ALA A 359 15.07 0.11 -9.73
CA ALA A 359 14.53 1.15 -10.60
C ALA A 359 14.50 2.54 -9.95
N VAL A 360 14.31 2.64 -8.63
CA VAL A 360 14.17 3.94 -7.95
C VAL A 360 15.45 4.79 -8.03
N PRO A 361 15.35 6.13 -7.94
CA PRO A 361 16.50 7.02 -7.91
C PRO A 361 17.46 6.69 -6.77
N ASP A 362 18.72 7.08 -6.94
CA ASP A 362 19.72 6.93 -5.89
C ASP A 362 19.30 7.65 -4.61
N GLY A 363 19.50 6.99 -3.48
CA GLY A 363 19.14 7.53 -2.17
C GLY A 363 17.64 7.52 -1.83
N ALA A 364 16.76 7.08 -2.72
CA ALA A 364 15.32 6.93 -2.42
C ALA A 364 15.04 5.85 -1.36
N ILE A 365 15.92 4.86 -1.27
CA ILE A 365 15.86 3.81 -0.25
C ILE A 365 17.12 3.89 0.62
N ARG A 366 16.93 4.20 1.91
CA ARG A 366 17.99 4.27 2.94
C ARG A 366 17.51 3.57 4.21
N GLY A 367 17.70 2.25 4.26
CA GLY A 367 17.35 1.41 5.41
C GLY A 367 15.86 1.11 5.58
N VAL A 368 14.99 1.77 4.83
CA VAL A 368 13.54 1.57 4.88
C VAL A 368 12.96 1.53 3.48
N LEU A 369 12.14 0.51 3.22
CA LEU A 369 11.24 0.44 2.06
C LEU A 369 9.82 0.32 2.59
N ARG A 370 8.92 1.17 2.12
CA ARG A 370 7.49 1.04 2.39
C ARG A 370 6.71 0.92 1.09
N LEU A 371 5.91 -0.11 1.01
CA LEU A 371 5.06 -0.38 -0.15
C LEU A 371 3.73 -0.98 0.29
N THR A 372 2.69 -0.78 -0.53
CA THR A 372 1.41 -1.47 -0.36
C THR A 372 1.50 -2.84 -1.01
N GLU A 373 1.02 -3.85 -0.30
CA GLU A 373 0.69 -5.15 -0.88
C GLU A 373 -0.82 -5.38 -0.73
N GLN A 374 -1.49 -5.62 -1.84
CA GLN A 374 -2.93 -5.86 -1.84
C GLN A 374 -3.25 -7.31 -1.47
N GLY A 375 -4.49 -7.58 -1.04
CA GLY A 375 -4.90 -8.87 -0.50
C GLY A 375 -4.58 -10.07 -1.38
N GLU A 376 -4.73 -9.94 -2.70
CA GLU A 376 -4.38 -10.97 -3.67
C GLU A 376 -2.88 -11.28 -3.69
N VAL A 377 -2.03 -10.26 -3.57
CA VAL A 377 -0.57 -10.41 -3.53
C VAL A 377 -0.12 -10.98 -2.19
N VAL A 378 -0.76 -10.56 -1.09
CA VAL A 378 -0.44 -11.06 0.26
C VAL A 378 -0.57 -12.57 0.33
N ASN A 379 -1.65 -13.14 -0.20
CA ASN A 379 -1.81 -14.59 -0.21
C ASN A 379 -0.74 -15.30 -1.06
N GLN A 380 -0.41 -14.77 -2.23
CA GLN A 380 0.61 -15.35 -3.11
C GLN A 380 2.02 -15.29 -2.51
N SER A 381 2.37 -14.18 -1.87
CA SER A 381 3.72 -13.92 -1.35
C SER A 381 3.96 -14.44 0.06
N TYR A 382 2.90 -14.61 0.88
CA TYR A 382 3.02 -14.94 2.31
C TYR A 382 2.15 -16.10 2.77
N GLY A 383 1.28 -16.66 1.93
CA GLY A 383 0.38 -17.75 2.29
C GLY A 383 1.09 -19.06 2.64
N LEU A 384 2.25 -19.32 2.03
CA LEU A 384 3.10 -20.47 2.31
C LEU A 384 4.42 -20.05 2.94
N ARG A 385 4.79 -20.65 4.06
CA ARG A 385 6.01 -20.31 4.82
C ARG A 385 7.30 -20.25 3.98
N PRO A 386 7.62 -21.23 3.11
CA PRO A 386 8.83 -21.15 2.26
C PRO A 386 8.82 -19.96 1.31
N ILE A 387 7.66 -19.63 0.73
CA ILE A 387 7.50 -18.48 -0.17
C ILE A 387 7.63 -17.18 0.63
N ALA A 388 6.98 -17.09 1.79
CA ALA A 388 7.07 -15.94 2.69
C ALA A 388 8.52 -15.66 3.12
N MET A 389 9.26 -16.69 3.53
CA MET A 389 10.67 -16.56 3.89
C MET A 389 11.50 -16.03 2.72
N ARG A 390 11.35 -16.60 1.53
CA ARG A 390 12.05 -16.16 0.33
C ARG A 390 11.71 -14.70 -0.04
N THR A 391 10.43 -14.32 0.04
CA THR A 391 9.99 -12.95 -0.25
C THR A 391 10.63 -11.96 0.73
N LEU A 392 10.60 -12.27 2.04
CA LEU A 392 11.20 -11.42 3.07
C LEU A 392 12.73 -11.33 2.95
N GLU A 393 13.41 -12.45 2.71
CA GLU A 393 14.86 -12.48 2.54
C GLU A 393 15.32 -11.67 1.33
N ARG A 394 14.64 -11.79 0.19
CA ARG A 394 14.94 -11.02 -1.02
C ARG A 394 14.68 -9.54 -0.81
N THR A 395 13.53 -9.18 -0.23
CA THR A 395 13.22 -7.78 0.08
C THR A 395 14.26 -7.18 1.04
N PHE A 396 14.63 -7.91 2.10
CA PHE A 396 15.66 -7.46 3.02
C PHE A 396 17.02 -7.27 2.33
N ALA A 397 17.45 -8.26 1.54
CA ALA A 397 18.72 -8.18 0.80
C ALA A 397 18.76 -6.99 -0.16
N SER A 398 17.68 -6.77 -0.93
CA SER A 398 17.59 -5.64 -1.87
C SER A 398 17.68 -4.29 -1.14
N VAL A 399 16.95 -4.13 -0.04
CA VAL A 399 17.00 -2.89 0.78
C VAL A 399 18.37 -2.69 1.41
N ALA A 400 19.00 -3.76 1.90
CA ALA A 400 20.34 -3.68 2.50
C ALA A 400 21.39 -3.27 1.47
N LEU A 401 21.36 -3.87 0.28
CA LEU A 401 22.26 -3.52 -0.84
C LEU A 401 22.02 -2.09 -1.32
N ALA A 402 20.78 -1.68 -1.56
CA ALA A 402 20.46 -0.31 -1.97
C ALA A 402 20.91 0.72 -0.93
N THR A 403 20.83 0.37 0.36
CA THR A 403 21.30 1.24 1.45
C THR A 403 22.82 1.32 1.51
N ALA A 404 23.52 0.19 1.32
CA ALA A 404 24.97 0.14 1.32
C ALA A 404 25.58 0.92 0.15
N HIS A 405 24.95 0.88 -1.01
CA HIS A 405 25.39 1.55 -2.24
C HIS A 405 24.73 2.91 -2.48
N ALA A 406 24.04 3.46 -1.48
CA ALA A 406 23.40 4.77 -1.62
C ALA A 406 24.45 5.89 -1.81
N GLY A 407 24.35 6.63 -2.88
CA GLY A 407 25.32 7.65 -3.31
C GLY A 407 26.32 7.17 -4.36
N GLU A 408 26.24 5.90 -4.79
CA GLU A 408 27.17 5.32 -5.77
C GLU A 408 26.58 5.24 -7.18
N LYS A 409 25.25 5.37 -7.34
CA LYS A 409 24.63 5.37 -8.67
C LYS A 409 25.09 6.62 -9.46
N PRO A 410 25.56 6.44 -10.70
CA PRO A 410 25.90 7.59 -11.53
C PRO A 410 24.67 8.45 -11.80
N PRO A 411 24.82 9.77 -12.00
CA PRO A 411 23.73 10.65 -12.37
C PRO A 411 23.13 10.20 -13.70
N LEU A 412 21.80 10.34 -13.81
CA LEU A 412 21.10 10.01 -15.06
C LEU A 412 21.62 10.86 -16.20
N PRO A 413 22.09 10.28 -17.32
CA PRO A 413 22.52 11.05 -18.48
C PRO A 413 21.39 11.95 -19.00
N PRO A 414 21.66 13.24 -19.29
CA PRO A 414 20.64 14.16 -19.81
C PRO A 414 19.92 13.65 -21.06
N ALA A 415 20.63 12.95 -21.95
CA ALA A 415 20.05 12.34 -23.15
C ALA A 415 19.01 11.26 -22.80
N HIS A 416 19.26 10.44 -21.77
CA HIS A 416 18.30 9.43 -21.32
C HIS A 416 17.05 10.09 -20.71
N ALA A 417 17.24 11.14 -19.91
CA ALA A 417 16.12 11.89 -19.33
C ALA A 417 15.27 12.55 -20.43
N ALA A 418 15.90 13.17 -21.44
CA ALA A 418 15.21 13.79 -22.57
C ALA A 418 14.44 12.77 -23.40
N ALA A 419 15.06 11.62 -23.72
CA ALA A 419 14.40 10.54 -24.47
C ALA A 419 13.21 9.97 -23.69
N MET A 420 13.34 9.76 -22.38
CA MET A 420 12.23 9.28 -21.55
C MET A 420 11.10 10.30 -21.43
N GLN A 421 11.43 11.61 -21.36
CA GLN A 421 10.44 12.68 -21.39
C GLN A 421 9.65 12.67 -22.71
N THR A 422 10.32 12.46 -23.85
CA THR A 422 9.66 12.31 -25.16
C THR A 422 8.74 11.09 -25.19
N ILE A 423 9.21 9.93 -24.69
CA ILE A 423 8.40 8.72 -24.59
C ILE A 423 7.16 8.99 -23.75
N ALA A 424 7.33 9.57 -22.57
CA ALA A 424 6.24 9.83 -21.63
C ALA A 424 5.20 10.81 -22.20
N ALA A 425 5.65 11.93 -22.77
CA ALA A 425 4.78 12.97 -23.33
C ALA A 425 3.95 12.44 -24.52
N ARG A 426 4.59 11.71 -25.43
CA ARG A 426 3.90 11.15 -26.60
C ARG A 426 2.97 10.00 -26.23
N SER A 427 3.38 9.14 -25.30
CA SER A 427 2.53 8.08 -24.76
C SER A 427 1.29 8.66 -24.04
N LEU A 428 1.46 9.71 -23.24
CA LEU A 428 0.38 10.44 -22.59
C LEU A 428 -0.63 10.99 -23.60
N ALA A 429 -0.12 11.62 -24.66
CA ALA A 429 -0.96 12.19 -25.70
C ALA A 429 -1.81 11.10 -26.41
N ALA A 430 -1.17 10.01 -26.84
CA ALA A 430 -1.85 8.90 -27.49
C ALA A 430 -2.88 8.23 -26.56
N TYR A 431 -2.53 8.03 -25.30
CA TYR A 431 -3.44 7.46 -24.30
C TYR A 431 -4.66 8.36 -24.05
N ARG A 432 -4.45 9.65 -23.84
CA ARG A 432 -5.52 10.61 -23.57
C ARG A 432 -6.42 10.83 -24.79
N GLU A 433 -5.87 10.81 -25.98
CA GLU A 433 -6.65 10.87 -27.23
C GLU A 433 -7.65 9.72 -27.34
N LEU A 434 -7.23 8.48 -27.05
CA LEU A 434 -8.15 7.34 -27.06
C LEU A 434 -9.12 7.38 -25.89
N VAL A 435 -8.61 7.50 -24.66
CA VAL A 435 -9.41 7.23 -23.45
C VAL A 435 -10.35 8.38 -23.08
N PHE A 436 -9.92 9.64 -23.32
CA PHE A 436 -10.65 10.83 -22.93
C PHE A 436 -11.08 11.71 -24.11
N GLY A 437 -10.43 11.59 -25.26
CA GLY A 437 -10.70 12.40 -26.45
C GLY A 437 -11.58 11.71 -27.48
N SER A 438 -11.58 10.36 -27.53
CA SER A 438 -12.36 9.62 -28.53
C SER A 438 -13.83 9.53 -28.12
N ALA A 439 -14.70 10.05 -28.97
CA ALA A 439 -16.15 9.92 -28.78
C ALA A 439 -16.56 8.45 -28.75
N GLY A 440 -17.45 8.09 -27.80
CA GLY A 440 -17.95 6.72 -27.64
C GLY A 440 -16.94 5.73 -27.03
N PHE A 441 -15.75 6.16 -26.61
CA PHE A 441 -14.76 5.23 -26.02
C PHE A 441 -15.29 4.58 -24.74
N PHE A 442 -15.96 5.31 -23.89
CA PHE A 442 -16.51 4.75 -22.65
C PHE A 442 -17.62 3.73 -22.94
N ASP A 443 -18.45 3.97 -23.97
CA ASP A 443 -19.47 3.03 -24.40
C ASP A 443 -18.83 1.76 -24.99
N TYR A 444 -17.78 1.91 -25.79
CA TYR A 444 -16.98 0.80 -26.26
C TYR A 444 -16.41 0.00 -25.10
N PHE A 445 -15.77 0.64 -24.14
CA PHE A 445 -15.18 0.00 -22.97
C PHE A 445 -16.24 -0.79 -22.17
N ARG A 446 -17.42 -0.19 -21.92
CA ARG A 446 -18.53 -0.89 -21.24
C ARG A 446 -19.08 -2.06 -22.04
N ALA A 447 -19.11 -1.96 -23.35
CA ALA A 447 -19.61 -3.02 -24.21
C ALA A 447 -18.59 -4.15 -24.39
N ALA A 448 -17.33 -3.81 -24.65
CA ALA A 448 -16.25 -4.74 -24.93
C ALA A 448 -15.58 -5.33 -23.69
N THR A 449 -16.14 -5.12 -22.50
CA THR A 449 -15.61 -5.68 -21.25
C THR A 449 -16.76 -6.10 -20.32
N PRO A 450 -16.52 -6.96 -19.32
CA PRO A 450 -17.53 -7.31 -18.33
C PRO A 450 -17.66 -6.27 -17.19
N LEU A 451 -17.48 -4.97 -17.48
CA LEU A 451 -17.50 -3.91 -16.46
C LEU A 451 -18.80 -3.89 -15.68
N ASP A 452 -19.95 -4.04 -16.35
CA ASP A 452 -21.28 -4.05 -15.75
C ASP A 452 -21.50 -5.22 -14.76
N VAL A 453 -20.77 -6.32 -14.93
CA VAL A 453 -20.74 -7.42 -13.95
C VAL A 453 -19.82 -7.06 -12.79
N ILE A 454 -18.62 -6.53 -13.08
CA ILE A 454 -17.59 -6.12 -12.10
C ILE A 454 -18.15 -5.06 -11.15
N GLU A 455 -18.91 -4.09 -11.64
CA GLU A 455 -19.56 -3.04 -10.83
C GLU A 455 -20.51 -3.61 -9.77
N ARG A 456 -21.13 -4.76 -10.04
CA ARG A 456 -22.03 -5.46 -9.10
C ARG A 456 -21.30 -6.46 -8.20
N MET A 457 -20.03 -6.71 -8.45
CA MET A 457 -19.19 -7.54 -7.59
C MET A 457 -18.55 -6.66 -6.51
N HIS A 458 -18.54 -7.15 -5.27
CA HIS A 458 -17.81 -6.49 -4.19
C HIS A 458 -16.31 -6.82 -4.31
N ILE A 459 -15.65 -6.19 -5.31
CA ILE A 459 -14.19 -6.34 -5.51
C ILE A 459 -13.48 -5.17 -4.83
N GLY A 460 -12.64 -5.48 -3.85
CA GLY A 460 -11.97 -4.48 -3.05
C GLY A 460 -12.87 -3.89 -1.94
N SER A 461 -12.32 -2.90 -1.23
CA SER A 461 -12.96 -2.27 -0.07
C SER A 461 -13.81 -1.04 -0.41
N ARG A 462 -13.89 -0.66 -1.67
CA ARG A 462 -14.53 0.59 -2.14
C ARG A 462 -15.52 0.33 -3.25
N PRO A 463 -16.57 1.20 -3.43
CA PRO A 463 -17.43 1.15 -4.61
C PRO A 463 -16.62 1.26 -5.92
N ALA A 464 -17.12 0.67 -7.00
CA ALA A 464 -16.43 0.65 -8.30
C ALA A 464 -16.22 2.05 -8.92
N ALA A 465 -17.13 2.99 -8.64
CA ALA A 465 -17.03 4.37 -9.09
C ALA A 465 -17.12 5.37 -7.93
N ARG A 466 -16.57 6.56 -8.13
CA ARG A 466 -16.72 7.70 -7.22
C ARG A 466 -18.09 8.34 -7.40
N ALA A 467 -18.70 8.79 -6.31
CA ALA A 467 -19.98 9.49 -6.39
C ALA A 467 -19.82 10.84 -7.12
N GLY A 468 -20.81 11.18 -7.95
CA GLY A 468 -20.89 12.48 -8.64
C GLY A 468 -19.98 12.64 -9.87
N GLY A 469 -19.30 11.60 -10.33
CA GLY A 469 -18.52 11.62 -11.55
C GLY A 469 -19.17 10.84 -12.69
N ASP A 470 -18.69 11.05 -13.92
CA ASP A 470 -19.16 10.35 -15.12
C ASP A 470 -17.98 9.77 -15.93
N GLY A 471 -18.26 8.72 -16.69
CA GLY A 471 -17.31 8.08 -17.59
C GLY A 471 -16.10 7.45 -16.89
N VAL A 472 -14.99 7.40 -17.63
CA VAL A 472 -13.71 6.82 -17.13
C VAL A 472 -13.18 7.54 -15.89
N ARG A 473 -13.40 8.85 -15.78
CA ARG A 473 -12.87 9.65 -14.65
C ARG A 473 -13.49 9.25 -13.32
N ALA A 474 -14.78 8.92 -13.30
CA ALA A 474 -15.49 8.45 -12.11
C ALA A 474 -15.03 7.06 -11.67
N LEU A 475 -14.64 6.22 -12.61
CA LEU A 475 -14.24 4.84 -12.33
C LEU A 475 -12.97 4.79 -11.49
N ARG A 476 -12.92 3.87 -10.52
CA ARG A 476 -11.70 3.60 -9.76
C ARG A 476 -10.71 2.75 -10.58
N ALA A 477 -9.44 2.82 -10.22
CA ALA A 477 -8.39 2.15 -10.96
C ALA A 477 -8.51 0.61 -10.98
N ILE A 478 -9.02 -0.02 -9.90
CA ILE A 478 -9.20 -1.48 -9.88
C ILE A 478 -10.19 -1.94 -10.94
N PRO A 479 -11.46 -1.47 -10.96
CA PRO A 479 -12.40 -1.84 -12.01
C PRO A 479 -11.90 -1.52 -13.43
N TRP A 480 -11.19 -0.40 -13.60
CA TRP A 480 -10.59 -0.02 -14.88
C TRP A 480 -9.60 -1.06 -15.38
N VAL A 481 -8.57 -1.37 -14.61
CA VAL A 481 -7.54 -2.34 -15.02
C VAL A 481 -8.11 -3.75 -15.13
N PHE A 482 -8.97 -4.13 -14.18
CA PHE A 482 -9.53 -5.47 -14.11
C PHE A 482 -10.45 -5.79 -15.30
N ALA A 483 -11.27 -4.84 -15.74
CA ALA A 483 -12.14 -5.02 -16.90
C ALA A 483 -11.34 -5.27 -18.19
N TRP A 484 -10.24 -4.53 -18.39
CA TRP A 484 -9.32 -4.76 -19.53
C TRP A 484 -8.55 -6.07 -19.43
N THR A 485 -8.25 -6.52 -18.24
CA THR A 485 -7.66 -7.84 -17.99
C THR A 485 -8.62 -8.95 -18.38
N GLN A 486 -9.90 -8.83 -18.00
CA GLN A 486 -10.95 -9.79 -18.29
C GLN A 486 -11.21 -9.94 -19.80
N SER A 487 -11.06 -8.89 -20.57
CA SER A 487 -11.26 -8.94 -22.04
C SER A 487 -9.98 -9.20 -22.84
N ARG A 488 -8.86 -9.53 -22.19
CA ARG A 488 -7.56 -9.84 -22.81
C ARG A 488 -6.91 -8.69 -23.59
N HIS A 489 -7.41 -7.47 -23.49
CA HIS A 489 -6.76 -6.28 -24.07
C HIS A 489 -5.55 -5.83 -23.28
N MET A 490 -5.57 -5.95 -21.96
CA MET A 490 -4.50 -5.48 -21.05
C MET A 490 -4.08 -4.02 -21.31
N LEU A 491 -4.97 -3.22 -21.88
CA LEU A 491 -4.71 -1.88 -22.43
C LEU A 491 -3.91 -0.96 -21.50
N PRO A 492 -4.22 -0.84 -20.18
CA PRO A 492 -3.48 0.07 -19.30
C PRO A 492 -2.00 -0.28 -19.10
N GLY A 493 -1.58 -1.47 -19.50
CA GLY A 493 -0.22 -1.97 -19.30
C GLY A 493 0.74 -1.72 -20.45
N TRP A 494 0.27 -1.21 -21.59
CA TRP A 494 1.12 -1.04 -22.77
C TRP A 494 0.67 0.07 -23.74
N PHE A 495 -0.61 0.47 -23.74
CA PHE A 495 -1.13 1.40 -24.74
C PHE A 495 -0.44 2.76 -24.68
N GLY A 496 -0.05 3.28 -25.84
CA GLY A 496 0.68 4.53 -26.00
C GLY A 496 2.21 4.40 -25.97
N PHE A 497 2.74 3.27 -25.45
CA PHE A 497 4.18 3.08 -25.33
C PHE A 497 4.87 2.96 -26.69
N GLY A 498 4.24 2.31 -27.66
CA GLY A 498 4.75 2.20 -29.04
C GLY A 498 4.86 3.55 -29.72
N SER A 499 3.81 4.37 -29.63
CA SER A 499 3.82 5.77 -30.09
C SER A 499 4.91 6.61 -29.42
N GLY A 500 5.13 6.41 -28.12
CA GLY A 500 6.22 7.05 -27.37
C GLY A 500 7.60 6.63 -27.85
N LEU A 501 7.83 5.33 -28.06
CA LEU A 501 9.09 4.80 -28.56
C LEU A 501 9.38 5.30 -29.98
N SER A 502 8.39 5.33 -30.87
CA SER A 502 8.56 5.88 -32.24
C SER A 502 9.12 7.30 -32.17
N ALA A 503 8.50 8.17 -31.40
CA ALA A 503 8.94 9.55 -31.28
C ALA A 503 10.35 9.69 -30.68
N ALA A 504 10.68 8.86 -29.68
CA ALA A 504 12.02 8.91 -29.09
C ALA A 504 13.10 8.39 -30.05
N LEU A 505 12.84 7.34 -30.80
CA LEU A 505 13.76 6.82 -31.81
C LEU A 505 13.99 7.83 -32.94
N GLU A 506 12.94 8.54 -33.38
CA GLU A 506 13.05 9.60 -34.37
C GLU A 506 13.85 10.83 -33.87
N GLN A 507 13.64 11.25 -32.64
CA GLN A 507 14.22 12.48 -32.10
C GLN A 507 15.61 12.29 -31.48
N HIS A 508 15.87 11.15 -30.85
CA HIS A 508 17.09 10.91 -30.07
C HIS A 508 17.99 9.81 -30.65
N GLY A 509 17.49 9.06 -31.63
CA GLY A 509 18.22 7.99 -32.30
C GLY A 509 18.20 6.65 -31.55
N ASP A 510 18.52 5.59 -32.27
CA ASP A 510 18.51 4.20 -31.79
C ASP A 510 19.52 3.97 -30.66
N ASP A 511 20.70 4.57 -30.77
CA ASP A 511 21.80 4.35 -29.82
C ASP A 511 21.44 4.83 -28.41
N VAL A 512 20.77 5.98 -28.28
CA VAL A 512 20.33 6.52 -26.97
C VAL A 512 19.34 5.57 -26.33
N VAL A 513 18.33 5.12 -27.07
CA VAL A 513 17.30 4.22 -26.54
C VAL A 513 17.89 2.83 -26.20
N ALA A 514 18.81 2.32 -27.02
CA ALA A 514 19.53 1.08 -26.73
C ALA A 514 20.39 1.18 -25.46
N GLN A 515 21.08 2.30 -25.25
CA GLN A 515 21.82 2.56 -24.02
C GLN A 515 20.91 2.65 -22.80
N MET A 516 19.70 3.22 -22.92
CA MET A 516 18.71 3.22 -21.84
C MET A 516 18.32 1.78 -21.44
N VAL A 517 18.11 0.89 -22.41
CA VAL A 517 17.80 -0.52 -22.15
C VAL A 517 18.96 -1.22 -21.44
N ALA A 518 20.19 -0.97 -21.90
CA ALA A 518 21.38 -1.67 -21.39
C ALA A 518 21.85 -1.18 -20.01
N HIS A 519 21.71 0.12 -19.72
CA HIS A 519 22.41 0.75 -18.60
C HIS A 519 21.50 1.46 -17.59
N TRP A 520 20.20 1.57 -17.85
CA TRP A 520 19.28 2.23 -16.94
C TRP A 520 18.21 1.26 -16.41
N PRO A 521 18.35 0.71 -15.19
CA PRO A 521 17.45 -0.29 -14.63
C PRO A 521 15.98 0.13 -14.65
N PHE A 522 15.68 1.42 -14.39
CA PHE A 522 14.32 1.93 -14.49
C PHE A 522 13.69 1.67 -15.85
N PHE A 523 14.40 1.99 -16.95
CA PHE A 523 13.88 1.80 -18.30
C PHE A 523 13.82 0.32 -18.69
N GLY A 524 14.82 -0.46 -18.27
CA GLY A 524 14.83 -1.91 -18.46
C GLY A 524 13.61 -2.59 -17.83
N HIS A 525 13.30 -2.25 -16.58
CA HIS A 525 12.13 -2.81 -15.87
C HIS A 525 10.78 -2.28 -16.41
N LEU A 526 10.72 -1.02 -16.88
CA LEU A 526 9.53 -0.53 -17.57
C LEU A 526 9.26 -1.34 -18.84
N LEU A 527 10.32 -1.64 -19.59
CA LEU A 527 10.22 -2.46 -20.80
C LEU A 527 9.81 -3.90 -20.46
N ASP A 528 10.33 -4.50 -19.36
CA ASP A 528 9.91 -5.82 -18.87
C ASP A 528 8.42 -5.83 -18.50
N ASP A 529 7.94 -4.80 -17.81
CA ASP A 529 6.54 -4.65 -17.41
C ASP A 529 5.62 -4.58 -18.64
N VAL A 530 5.98 -3.74 -19.62
CA VAL A 530 5.23 -3.60 -20.88
C VAL A 530 5.22 -4.91 -21.66
N GLU A 531 6.39 -5.56 -21.83
CA GLU A 531 6.52 -6.84 -22.53
C GLU A 531 5.69 -7.94 -21.85
N ALA A 532 5.68 -8.00 -20.53
CA ALA A 532 4.87 -8.93 -19.76
C ALA A 532 3.36 -8.72 -19.99
N MET A 533 2.93 -7.48 -20.14
CA MET A 533 1.53 -7.16 -20.43
C MET A 533 1.16 -7.46 -21.89
N LEU A 534 2.03 -7.15 -22.84
CA LEU A 534 1.87 -7.54 -24.25
C LEU A 534 1.77 -9.07 -24.41
N GLY A 535 2.62 -9.82 -23.71
CA GLY A 535 2.62 -11.29 -23.75
C GLY A 535 1.36 -11.92 -23.14
N ARG A 536 0.64 -11.21 -22.26
CA ARG A 536 -0.67 -11.62 -21.73
C ARG A 536 -1.84 -11.15 -22.60
N THR A 537 -1.65 -10.15 -23.43
CA THR A 537 -2.65 -9.67 -24.38
C THR A 537 -2.92 -10.75 -25.43
N ASP A 538 -4.19 -10.94 -25.77
CA ASP A 538 -4.61 -11.84 -26.84
C ASP A 538 -5.71 -11.17 -27.68
N LEU A 539 -5.30 -10.59 -28.82
CA LEU A 539 -6.21 -9.85 -29.68
C LEU A 539 -7.21 -10.74 -30.40
N THR A 540 -6.95 -12.05 -30.50
CA THR A 540 -7.91 -13.02 -31.04
C THR A 540 -9.09 -13.16 -30.05
N ILE A 541 -8.79 -13.42 -28.78
CA ILE A 541 -9.81 -13.45 -27.71
C ILE A 541 -10.48 -12.09 -27.56
N ALA A 542 -9.71 -11.00 -27.55
CA ALA A 542 -10.24 -9.64 -27.42
C ALA A 542 -11.23 -9.30 -28.52
N SER A 543 -11.03 -9.79 -29.76
CA SER A 543 -11.94 -9.54 -30.88
C SER A 543 -13.36 -10.06 -30.65
N HIS A 544 -13.53 -11.11 -29.87
CA HIS A 544 -14.85 -11.62 -29.49
C HIS A 544 -15.58 -10.65 -28.54
N TYR A 545 -14.82 -9.98 -27.63
CA TYR A 545 -15.37 -8.92 -26.79
C TYR A 545 -15.65 -7.65 -27.59
N ASP A 546 -14.79 -7.27 -28.54
CA ASP A 546 -14.99 -6.14 -29.46
C ASP A 546 -16.33 -6.28 -30.21
N ALA A 547 -16.66 -7.49 -30.64
CA ALA A 547 -17.92 -7.76 -31.34
C ALA A 547 -19.17 -7.44 -30.50
N LEU A 548 -19.08 -7.43 -29.16
CA LEU A 548 -20.19 -7.03 -28.29
C LEU A 548 -20.48 -5.52 -28.36
N ALA A 549 -19.52 -4.71 -28.78
CA ALA A 549 -19.68 -3.27 -28.92
C ALA A 549 -20.41 -2.84 -30.21
N GLY A 550 -20.49 -3.73 -31.20
CA GLY A 550 -21.13 -3.46 -32.47
C GLY A 550 -20.28 -2.61 -33.44
N ASP A 551 -20.74 -2.50 -34.68
CA ASP A 551 -19.97 -1.85 -35.76
C ASP A 551 -19.73 -0.35 -35.55
N ALA A 552 -20.64 0.34 -34.86
CA ALA A 552 -20.53 1.79 -34.60
C ALA A 552 -19.29 2.17 -33.76
N LEU A 553 -18.80 1.23 -32.96
CA LEU A 553 -17.65 1.45 -32.04
C LEU A 553 -16.39 0.68 -32.48
N ARG A 554 -16.38 0.16 -33.73
CA ARG A 554 -15.26 -0.63 -34.26
C ARG A 554 -13.95 0.17 -34.42
N ALA A 555 -14.07 1.47 -34.61
CA ALA A 555 -12.91 2.35 -34.79
C ALA A 555 -11.97 2.33 -33.58
N GLN A 556 -12.52 2.22 -32.35
CA GLN A 556 -11.74 2.14 -31.11
C GLN A 556 -10.89 0.85 -31.06
N ALA A 557 -11.46 -0.28 -31.41
CA ALA A 557 -10.75 -1.56 -31.49
C ALA A 557 -9.60 -1.52 -32.50
N GLU A 558 -9.80 -0.83 -33.63
CA GLU A 558 -8.76 -0.71 -34.66
C GLU A 558 -7.58 0.17 -34.21
N VAL A 559 -7.85 1.24 -33.49
CA VAL A 559 -6.80 2.07 -32.86
C VAL A 559 -5.98 1.22 -31.87
N ILE A 560 -6.63 0.42 -31.03
CA ILE A 560 -5.98 -0.46 -30.07
C ILE A 560 -5.09 -1.49 -30.78
N ARG A 561 -5.57 -2.12 -31.85
CA ARG A 561 -4.79 -3.11 -32.63
C ARG A 561 -3.55 -2.50 -33.28
N ARG A 562 -3.67 -1.30 -33.86
CA ARG A 562 -2.52 -0.61 -34.48
C ARG A 562 -1.46 -0.28 -33.44
N GLU A 563 -1.84 0.27 -32.31
CA GLU A 563 -0.90 0.60 -31.24
C GLU A 563 -0.25 -0.67 -30.64
N TYR A 564 -1.00 -1.78 -30.54
CA TYR A 564 -0.42 -3.08 -30.13
C TYR A 564 0.66 -3.54 -31.08
N ALA A 565 0.38 -3.57 -32.38
CA ALA A 565 1.34 -3.99 -33.38
C ALA A 565 2.60 -3.12 -33.37
N LEU A 566 2.44 -1.81 -33.25
CA LEU A 566 3.52 -0.83 -33.14
C LEU A 566 4.37 -1.09 -31.89
N THR A 567 3.73 -1.27 -30.75
CA THR A 567 4.42 -1.51 -29.46
C THR A 567 5.20 -2.83 -29.51
N VAL A 568 4.61 -3.90 -30.04
CA VAL A 568 5.28 -5.20 -30.19
C VAL A 568 6.51 -5.08 -31.10
N ALA A 569 6.40 -4.40 -32.23
CA ALA A 569 7.51 -4.22 -33.16
C ALA A 569 8.71 -3.52 -32.51
N HIS A 570 8.46 -2.43 -31.76
CA HIS A 570 9.51 -1.71 -31.05
C HIS A 570 10.12 -2.51 -29.89
N VAL A 571 9.29 -3.20 -29.09
CA VAL A 571 9.79 -4.03 -27.98
C VAL A 571 10.69 -5.14 -28.50
N LEU A 572 10.27 -5.88 -29.54
CA LEU A 572 11.07 -6.94 -30.13
C LEU A 572 12.39 -6.41 -30.71
N ARG A 573 12.35 -5.25 -31.40
CA ARG A 573 13.55 -4.59 -31.94
C ARG A 573 14.53 -4.23 -30.81
N LEU A 574 14.06 -3.59 -29.72
CA LEU A 574 14.90 -3.17 -28.60
C LEU A 574 15.48 -4.36 -27.81
N ARG A 575 14.76 -5.47 -27.73
CA ARG A 575 15.23 -6.71 -27.12
C ARG A 575 16.14 -7.55 -28.02
N GLY A 576 16.14 -7.30 -29.31
CA GLY A 576 16.80 -8.19 -30.29
C GLY A 576 16.18 -9.59 -30.28
N SER A 577 14.91 -9.73 -29.99
CA SER A 577 14.19 -10.99 -29.80
C SER A 577 13.24 -11.27 -30.95
N ALA A 578 13.02 -12.56 -31.26
CA ALA A 578 12.06 -12.97 -32.29
C ALA A 578 10.62 -13.03 -31.75
N ARG A 579 10.45 -13.25 -30.47
CA ARG A 579 9.13 -13.40 -29.82
C ARG A 579 9.14 -12.66 -28.48
N LEU A 580 7.97 -12.21 -28.04
CA LEU A 580 7.78 -11.63 -26.73
C LEU A 580 8.18 -12.63 -25.64
N LEU A 581 8.82 -12.10 -24.60
CA LEU A 581 9.27 -12.83 -23.41
C LEU A 581 10.36 -13.89 -23.68
N ASP A 582 11.10 -13.81 -24.78
CA ASP A 582 12.27 -14.67 -24.99
C ASP A 582 13.34 -14.42 -23.89
N SER A 583 13.34 -13.25 -23.25
CA SER A 583 14.17 -12.92 -22.08
C SER A 583 13.67 -13.52 -20.77
N ASP A 584 12.37 -13.89 -20.67
CA ASP A 584 11.78 -14.61 -19.52
C ASP A 584 11.03 -15.86 -19.97
N PRO A 585 11.74 -16.93 -20.33
CA PRO A 585 11.15 -18.18 -20.82
C PRO A 585 10.25 -18.86 -19.77
N THR A 586 10.41 -18.54 -18.49
CA THR A 586 9.55 -19.06 -17.43
C THR A 586 8.17 -18.44 -17.51
N LEU A 587 8.09 -17.12 -17.62
CA LEU A 587 6.83 -16.41 -17.79
C LEU A 587 6.17 -16.76 -19.13
N GLN A 588 6.95 -16.77 -20.21
CA GLN A 588 6.47 -17.15 -21.55
C GLN A 588 5.80 -18.54 -21.55
N ARG A 589 6.50 -19.53 -20.98
CA ARG A 589 5.98 -20.90 -20.85
C ARG A 589 4.75 -20.95 -19.95
N SER A 590 4.76 -20.21 -18.84
CA SER A 590 3.65 -20.15 -17.89
C SER A 590 2.37 -19.61 -18.55
N ILE A 591 2.47 -18.56 -19.36
CA ILE A 591 1.34 -18.01 -20.12
C ILE A 591 0.84 -19.05 -21.14
N LYS A 592 1.74 -19.61 -21.93
CA LYS A 592 1.41 -20.60 -22.97
C LYS A 592 0.71 -21.83 -22.39
N LEU A 593 1.12 -22.32 -21.23
CA LEU A 593 0.51 -23.50 -20.60
C LEU A 593 -0.88 -23.22 -20.02
N ARG A 594 -1.18 -21.97 -19.64
CA ARG A 594 -2.47 -21.60 -19.05
C ARG A 594 -3.53 -21.22 -20.09
N ASN A 595 -3.14 -20.66 -21.24
CA ASN A 595 -4.09 -20.22 -22.26
C ASN A 595 -5.12 -21.29 -22.64
N PRO A 596 -4.77 -22.57 -22.89
CA PRO A 596 -5.77 -23.59 -23.23
C PRO A 596 -6.88 -23.82 -22.21
N TYR A 597 -6.64 -23.46 -20.94
CA TYR A 597 -7.63 -23.56 -19.86
C TYR A 597 -8.44 -22.28 -19.70
N ILE A 598 -7.88 -21.13 -20.09
CA ILE A 598 -8.50 -19.81 -19.87
C ILE A 598 -9.31 -19.41 -21.11
N ASP A 599 -8.84 -19.69 -22.31
CA ASP A 599 -9.47 -19.27 -23.56
C ASP A 599 -10.91 -19.78 -23.71
N PRO A 600 -11.25 -21.03 -23.37
CA PRO A 600 -12.66 -21.46 -23.34
C PRO A 600 -13.53 -20.68 -22.38
N MET A 601 -12.98 -20.27 -21.22
CA MET A 601 -13.73 -19.46 -20.25
C MET A 601 -14.04 -18.06 -20.78
N HIS A 602 -13.13 -17.46 -21.58
CA HIS A 602 -13.38 -16.19 -22.25
C HIS A 602 -14.52 -16.31 -23.26
N LEU A 603 -14.50 -17.35 -24.11
CA LEU A 603 -15.58 -17.57 -25.09
C LEU A 603 -16.94 -17.80 -24.40
N MET A 604 -16.96 -18.57 -23.31
CA MET A 604 -18.16 -18.73 -22.49
C MET A 604 -18.59 -17.39 -21.87
N GLN A 605 -17.67 -16.58 -21.38
CA GLN A 605 -17.99 -15.28 -20.79
C GLN A 605 -18.64 -14.34 -21.82
N VAL A 606 -18.14 -14.31 -23.05
CA VAL A 606 -18.70 -13.51 -24.15
C VAL A 606 -20.15 -13.92 -24.44
N ASP A 607 -20.45 -15.22 -24.60
CA ASP A 607 -21.80 -15.73 -24.80
C ASP A 607 -22.72 -15.38 -23.61
N LEU A 608 -22.25 -15.61 -22.38
CA LEU A 608 -23.00 -15.30 -21.18
C LEU A 608 -23.29 -13.79 -21.05
N LEU A 609 -22.31 -12.91 -21.37
CA LEU A 609 -22.50 -11.46 -21.38
C LEU A 609 -23.59 -11.05 -22.39
N GLN A 610 -23.55 -11.60 -23.60
CA GLN A 610 -24.54 -11.30 -24.63
C GLN A 610 -25.95 -11.69 -24.19
N ARG A 611 -26.11 -12.88 -23.61
CA ARG A 611 -27.41 -13.36 -23.09
C ARG A 611 -27.89 -12.50 -21.92
N TRP A 612 -27.04 -12.26 -20.95
CA TRP A 612 -27.37 -11.52 -19.74
C TRP A 612 -27.78 -10.06 -20.05
N ARG A 613 -27.06 -9.42 -20.97
CA ARG A 613 -27.39 -8.06 -21.43
C ARG A 613 -28.71 -8.01 -22.18
N LYS A 614 -29.03 -9.05 -22.98
CA LYS A 614 -30.35 -9.16 -23.68
C LYS A 614 -31.51 -9.36 -22.72
N THR A 615 -31.32 -9.97 -21.56
CA THR A 615 -32.38 -10.13 -20.51
C THR A 615 -32.47 -8.94 -19.56
N GLY A 616 -32.00 -7.77 -19.95
CA GLY A 616 -32.02 -6.57 -19.11
C GLY A 616 -31.10 -6.62 -17.87
N ARG A 617 -30.16 -7.56 -17.83
CA ARG A 617 -29.18 -7.76 -16.72
C ARG A 617 -29.83 -8.22 -15.40
N GLU A 618 -30.99 -8.88 -15.43
CA GLU A 618 -31.73 -9.29 -14.24
C GLU A 618 -31.60 -10.77 -13.90
N ASP A 619 -31.21 -11.61 -14.88
CA ASP A 619 -31.06 -13.03 -14.69
C ASP A 619 -29.95 -13.36 -13.69
N ARG A 620 -30.36 -13.87 -12.52
CA ARG A 620 -29.45 -14.21 -11.42
C ARG A 620 -28.58 -15.44 -11.71
N ALA A 621 -29.06 -16.39 -12.49
CA ALA A 621 -28.31 -17.59 -12.85
C ALA A 621 -27.17 -17.25 -13.82
N LEU A 622 -27.47 -16.44 -14.86
CA LEU A 622 -26.44 -15.92 -15.77
C LEU A 622 -25.43 -15.04 -15.03
N PHE A 623 -25.88 -14.19 -14.11
CA PHE A 623 -24.97 -13.39 -13.27
C PHE A 623 -24.05 -14.27 -12.41
N GLY A 624 -24.58 -15.35 -11.81
CA GLY A 624 -23.79 -16.31 -11.05
C GLY A 624 -22.71 -17.00 -11.91
N ALA A 625 -23.07 -17.41 -13.13
CA ALA A 625 -22.15 -17.99 -14.08
C ALA A 625 -21.07 -16.98 -14.54
N LEU A 626 -21.44 -15.73 -14.83
CA LEU A 626 -20.52 -14.64 -15.16
C LEU A 626 -19.51 -14.39 -14.04
N ARG A 627 -19.95 -14.35 -12.78
CA ARG A 627 -19.03 -14.23 -11.64
C ARG A 627 -18.03 -15.37 -11.57
N ALA A 628 -18.45 -16.60 -11.86
CA ALA A 628 -17.57 -17.76 -11.88
C ALA A 628 -16.52 -17.65 -12.99
N THR A 629 -16.91 -17.20 -14.21
CA THR A 629 -15.95 -16.98 -15.30
C THR A 629 -14.96 -15.86 -14.96
N ILE A 630 -15.40 -14.75 -14.37
CA ILE A 630 -14.51 -13.65 -13.93
C ILE A 630 -13.47 -14.17 -12.95
N SER A 631 -13.89 -14.94 -11.95
CA SER A 631 -12.97 -15.51 -10.95
C SER A 631 -12.00 -16.52 -11.58
N GLY A 632 -12.49 -17.37 -12.47
CA GLY A 632 -11.67 -18.37 -13.17
C GLY A 632 -10.61 -17.73 -14.08
N ILE A 633 -11.00 -16.73 -14.86
CA ILE A 633 -10.10 -15.96 -15.74
C ILE A 633 -9.03 -15.23 -14.90
N ALA A 634 -9.45 -14.54 -13.84
CA ALA A 634 -8.52 -13.81 -12.96
C ALA A 634 -7.47 -14.74 -12.34
N GLN A 635 -7.88 -15.90 -11.84
CA GLN A 635 -6.96 -16.90 -11.29
C GLN A 635 -6.05 -17.50 -12.36
N GLY A 636 -6.61 -17.83 -13.53
CA GLY A 636 -5.84 -18.38 -14.63
C GLY A 636 -4.80 -17.42 -15.19
N LEU A 637 -5.12 -16.13 -15.30
CA LEU A 637 -4.19 -15.09 -15.72
C LEU A 637 -3.23 -14.67 -14.59
N GLN A 638 -3.51 -15.04 -13.34
CA GLN A 638 -2.83 -14.51 -12.14
C GLN A 638 -2.83 -12.98 -12.12
N ALA A 639 -3.97 -12.40 -12.46
CA ALA A 639 -4.17 -10.97 -12.55
C ALA A 639 -5.57 -10.64 -12.05
N THR A 640 -5.63 -9.94 -10.95
CA THR A 640 -6.87 -9.53 -10.26
C THR A 640 -7.08 -8.01 -10.28
N GLY A 641 -6.47 -7.35 -11.23
CA GLY A 641 -6.56 -5.90 -11.39
C GLY A 641 -5.32 -5.14 -10.98
#